data_6c03f865760d75bbef6cafbd4486022c
#
_entry.id   6c03f865760d75bbef6cafbd4486022c
#
_cell.length_a   1.000
_cell.length_b   1.000
_cell.length_c   1.000
_cell.angle_alpha   90.00
_cell.angle_beta   90.00
_cell.angle_gamma   90.00
#
_symmetry.space_group_name_H-M   'P 1'
#
loop_
_entity.id
_entity.type
_entity.pdbx_description
1 polymer ?
#
loop_
_entity_poly.entity_id
_entity_poly.type
_entity_poly.pdbx_seq_one_letter_code
_entity_poly.pdbx_strand_id
1 'polypeptide(L)'
;MKLKRVALFKKLDKVAYQALESATVLCKTRTNPYVELCHFINQILLSKNTDLHQIISAFNLDEGKLAQDLIEAMDALPRGASSIEDFSSDFEKMIKEAWMVCSLVYSDAAIRTGHLIIALKQNPELARTLHAISSEFKKINADLLVDNFADTVKNSDEASVVATNTASTGQAGKMMSEPALGKGEALSLYTQDLTAKAKEGKIDNIVGRDEEIRKIIDILLRRRQNNPILTGEAGVGKTAVVEGFACRLASGDVPDSLKGCKLLSLDIGLLQAGASMKGEFENRLKQVIEEVQHSDTPIILFIDEAHTLVGAGGQAGQNDAANLLKPALARGQLRCVAATTWKEYVKYFEKDPALSRRFEKILVDEPDDNKAIAMMRGMVAPLQNFHHVTVLDEALESAVKLSRRYIPSRQLPDKAVSVLDTACAKVSLSQSSEPYAIEYLRRNLDLLNTQKEILEKEDASGFESKDKLDDVLKKIADTKSKLNEKTALLAKIKEAAQNYISLRNEFVNDNSVSEEEKAKKREELVTLRKALNELQGESPMFLPEVDSQAVASVISEWTGIPLGKMVKDEIKSVLSLADIMKQRVIGQDHGLELIAKRITTARASLGDPNKPIAVIMLAGPSGVGKTETALTLAETLYGSEKNLITINMSEFQEAHTVSTLKGAPPGYVGYGECGVLTVAVRRKPYSVVLLDEVEKAHKDVHELFFQVFDKGQMEDGEGRLVNFRNTVIILTTNVGDNEIMALCQDEDHLPDVDTLEKAARPAMYKVFPAALIGRMSIVPYYPLTKKSLNHIIDLKLSKIVKRVKENYQATFVFTQALRDEIISRCNNIASGARMIDAIISNDLLPEISSEFLEKTMNGRKVISVEADSVDGKFVYKFEDEPVDGPIEKE
;
A
#
# COMPACT_ATOMS: atom_id res chain seq x y z
N MET A 1 44.66 15.56 26.35
CA MET A 1 44.16 14.35 25.66
C MET A 1 42.63 14.43 25.62
N LYS A 2 42.02 14.69 24.44
CA LYS A 2 40.54 14.70 24.36
C LYS A 2 40.05 13.26 24.40
N LEU A 3 39.39 12.87 25.50
CA LEU A 3 38.71 11.60 25.61
C LEU A 3 37.62 11.50 24.51
N LYS A 4 37.67 10.43 23.71
CA LYS A 4 36.67 10.24 22.65
C LYS A 4 35.29 9.94 23.28
N ARG A 5 34.27 10.70 22.94
CA ARG A 5 32.88 10.63 23.42
C ARG A 5 32.33 9.18 23.46
N VAL A 6 32.55 8.46 22.37
CA VAL A 6 32.10 7.06 22.22
C VAL A 6 32.73 6.11 23.28
N ALA A 7 33.94 6.37 23.73
CA ALA A 7 34.61 5.56 24.74
C ALA A 7 33.97 5.74 26.15
N LEU A 8 33.39 6.92 26.42
CA LEU A 8 32.69 7.21 27.68
C LEU A 8 31.29 6.60 27.70
N PHE A 9 30.55 6.66 26.60
CA PHE A 9 29.23 6.06 26.49
C PHE A 9 29.26 4.52 26.63
N LYS A 10 30.32 3.90 26.12
CA LYS A 10 30.56 2.44 26.31
C LYS A 10 30.84 2.05 27.77
N LYS A 11 31.04 3.01 28.64
CA LYS A 11 31.24 2.76 30.09
C LYS A 11 29.97 2.84 30.89
N LEU A 12 28.84 3.26 30.30
CA LEU A 12 27.54 3.18 30.94
C LEU A 12 27.14 1.71 31.15
N ASP A 13 26.48 1.41 32.23
CA ASP A 13 25.88 0.10 32.45
C ASP A 13 24.67 -0.10 31.52
N LYS A 14 24.08 -1.28 31.53
CA LYS A 14 22.96 -1.60 30.62
C LYS A 14 21.75 -0.69 30.85
N VAL A 15 21.43 -0.37 32.10
CA VAL A 15 20.26 0.44 32.46
C VAL A 15 20.46 1.91 32.01
N ALA A 16 21.62 2.50 32.36
CA ALA A 16 21.95 3.86 31.97
C ALA A 16 22.08 4.00 30.44
N TYR A 17 22.58 2.97 29.75
CA TYR A 17 22.66 2.99 28.28
C TYR A 17 21.27 2.93 27.62
N GLN A 18 20.38 2.06 28.09
CA GLN A 18 18.99 2.00 27.61
C GLN A 18 18.23 3.30 27.87
N ALA A 19 18.45 3.89 29.04
CA ALA A 19 17.87 5.20 29.35
C ALA A 19 18.37 6.30 28.41
N LEU A 20 19.63 6.24 27.97
CA LEU A 20 20.21 7.15 27.00
C LEU A 20 19.57 7.02 25.61
N GLU A 21 19.38 5.79 25.14
CA GLU A 21 18.71 5.53 23.86
C GLU A 21 17.26 6.03 23.91
N SER A 22 16.53 5.72 24.97
CA SER A 22 15.15 6.17 25.18
C SER A 22 15.04 7.70 25.29
N ALA A 23 16.00 8.37 25.95
CA ALA A 23 16.09 9.83 26.03
C ALA A 23 16.30 10.49 24.66
N THR A 24 17.09 9.84 23.80
CA THR A 24 17.31 10.30 22.43
C THR A 24 16.01 10.20 21.61
N VAL A 25 15.27 9.10 21.74
CA VAL A 25 13.96 8.94 21.09
C VAL A 25 12.95 9.96 21.60
N LEU A 26 12.91 10.20 22.93
CA LEU A 26 12.03 11.18 23.54
C LEU A 26 12.33 12.61 23.06
N CYS A 27 13.60 12.99 22.98
CA CYS A 27 14.07 14.27 22.46
C CYS A 27 13.58 14.47 21.01
N LYS A 28 13.72 13.45 20.16
CA LYS A 28 13.24 13.46 18.77
C LYS A 28 11.73 13.62 18.67
N THR A 29 10.98 12.89 19.48
CA THR A 29 9.51 12.93 19.52
C THR A 29 9.02 14.31 19.94
N ARG A 30 9.74 14.97 20.85
CA ARG A 30 9.42 16.33 21.34
C ARG A 30 9.96 17.44 20.44
N THR A 31 10.69 17.09 19.38
CA THR A 31 11.31 18.03 18.41
C THR A 31 12.30 19.00 19.08
N ASN A 32 13.01 18.56 20.13
CA ASN A 32 14.04 19.37 20.78
C ASN A 32 15.36 19.21 20.03
N PRO A 33 16.20 20.30 19.92
CA PRO A 33 17.47 20.25 19.18
C PRO A 33 18.57 19.47 19.88
N TYR A 34 18.57 19.44 21.23
CA TYR A 34 19.60 18.78 22.03
C TYR A 34 19.00 17.78 23.02
N VAL A 35 19.73 16.68 23.27
CA VAL A 35 19.39 15.77 24.36
C VAL A 35 19.89 16.38 25.67
N GLU A 36 18.98 16.81 26.53
CA GLU A 36 19.22 17.46 27.80
C GLU A 36 19.15 16.47 28.98
N LEU A 37 19.66 16.90 30.15
CA LEU A 37 19.64 16.09 31.39
C LEU A 37 18.22 15.67 31.81
N CYS A 38 17.22 16.54 31.61
CA CYS A 38 15.82 16.25 31.98
C CYS A 38 15.26 15.07 31.15
N HIS A 39 15.60 14.95 29.85
CA HIS A 39 15.20 13.79 29.06
C HIS A 39 15.76 12.49 29.63
N PHE A 40 17.02 12.51 30.00
CA PHE A 40 17.72 11.33 30.46
C PHE A 40 17.27 10.88 31.87
N ILE A 41 17.20 11.84 32.82
CA ILE A 41 16.74 11.54 34.19
C ILE A 41 15.28 11.04 34.18
N ASN A 42 14.43 11.60 33.31
CA ASN A 42 13.06 11.11 33.13
C ASN A 42 13.02 9.64 32.69
N GLN A 43 13.90 9.22 31.75
CA GLN A 43 13.96 7.84 31.31
C GLN A 43 14.51 6.89 32.38
N ILE A 44 15.45 7.33 33.22
CA ILE A 44 15.91 6.57 34.39
C ILE A 44 14.76 6.39 35.37
N LEU A 45 13.97 7.43 35.61
CA LEU A 45 12.83 7.38 36.53
C LEU A 45 11.71 6.45 36.05
N LEU A 46 11.54 6.32 34.73
CA LEU A 46 10.59 5.37 34.12
C LEU A 46 11.09 3.92 34.12
N SER A 47 12.37 3.68 34.34
CA SER A 47 12.96 2.34 34.48
C SER A 47 12.61 1.75 35.83
N LYS A 48 12.58 0.43 35.98
CA LYS A 48 12.23 -0.21 37.25
C LYS A 48 13.47 -0.40 38.10
N ASN A 49 13.34 -0.11 39.42
CA ASN A 49 14.30 -0.45 40.48
C ASN A 49 15.78 -0.08 40.18
N THR A 50 16.00 1.15 39.69
CA THR A 50 17.35 1.69 39.43
C THR A 50 18.00 2.23 40.70
N ASP A 51 19.29 2.55 40.64
CA ASP A 51 19.98 3.21 41.76
C ASP A 51 19.31 4.52 42.11
N LEU A 52 18.76 5.25 41.13
CA LEU A 52 18.01 6.49 41.37
C LEU A 52 16.79 6.25 42.27
N HIS A 53 16.04 5.16 42.09
CA HIS A 53 14.90 4.82 42.96
C HIS A 53 15.31 4.53 44.41
N GLN A 54 16.45 3.85 44.60
CA GLN A 54 17.00 3.62 45.90
C GLN A 54 17.44 4.93 46.57
N ILE A 55 18.04 5.85 45.83
CA ILE A 55 18.41 7.19 46.31
C ILE A 55 17.14 8.03 46.65
N ILE A 56 16.10 7.97 45.82
CA ILE A 56 14.81 8.63 46.07
C ILE A 56 14.23 8.16 47.42
N SER A 57 14.26 6.84 47.64
CA SER A 57 13.79 6.22 48.90
C SER A 57 14.66 6.60 50.08
N ALA A 58 15.98 6.56 49.99
CA ALA A 58 16.93 6.83 51.08
C ALA A 58 16.89 8.29 51.56
N PHE A 59 16.67 9.25 50.64
CA PHE A 59 16.63 10.68 50.97
C PHE A 59 15.20 11.25 51.04
N ASN A 60 14.15 10.39 51.04
CA ASN A 60 12.73 10.78 51.07
C ASN A 60 12.38 11.86 50.07
N LEU A 61 12.73 11.68 48.77
CA LEU A 61 12.29 12.54 47.70
C LEU A 61 10.85 12.19 47.30
N ASP A 62 10.10 13.21 46.91
CA ASP A 62 8.77 13.02 46.34
C ASP A 62 8.90 12.66 44.85
N GLU A 63 8.70 11.37 44.53
CA GLU A 63 8.81 10.85 43.18
C GLU A 63 7.76 11.46 42.24
N GLY A 64 6.54 11.69 42.73
CA GLY A 64 5.47 12.29 41.93
C GLY A 64 5.79 13.72 41.54
N LYS A 65 6.30 14.51 42.51
CA LYS A 65 6.74 15.87 42.26
C LYS A 65 7.95 15.93 41.34
N LEU A 66 8.91 15.01 41.51
CA LEU A 66 10.08 14.91 40.65
C LEU A 66 9.70 14.61 39.19
N ALA A 67 8.75 13.70 38.96
CA ALA A 67 8.25 13.39 37.62
C ALA A 67 7.54 14.60 36.99
N GLN A 68 6.75 15.36 37.78
CA GLN A 68 6.10 16.56 37.30
C GLN A 68 7.11 17.66 36.93
N ASP A 69 8.08 17.94 37.82
CA ASP A 69 9.13 18.96 37.61
C ASP A 69 9.97 18.62 36.35
N LEU A 70 10.25 17.32 36.08
CA LEU A 70 10.95 16.85 34.87
C LEU A 70 10.14 17.14 33.61
N ILE A 71 8.83 16.92 33.62
CA ILE A 71 7.94 17.20 32.50
C ILE A 71 7.91 18.69 32.23
N GLU A 72 7.75 19.51 33.26
CA GLU A 72 7.76 20.99 33.15
C GLU A 72 9.09 21.51 32.60
N ALA A 73 10.21 20.96 33.07
CA ALA A 73 11.54 21.29 32.54
C ALA A 73 11.69 20.94 31.07
N MET A 74 11.18 19.77 30.64
CA MET A 74 11.17 19.38 29.24
C MET A 74 10.24 20.24 28.38
N ASP A 75 9.12 20.73 28.94
CA ASP A 75 8.17 21.59 28.24
C ASP A 75 8.71 23.00 28.03
N ALA A 76 9.62 23.45 28.86
CA ALA A 76 10.32 24.71 28.74
C ALA A 76 11.43 24.75 27.69
N LEU A 77 11.84 23.59 27.16
CA LEU A 77 12.90 23.49 26.14
C LEU A 77 12.43 23.95 24.75
N PRO A 78 13.33 24.51 23.93
CA PRO A 78 13.04 24.89 22.55
C PRO A 78 12.52 23.72 21.73
N ARG A 79 11.47 23.92 20.92
CA ARG A 79 10.84 22.93 20.04
C ARG A 79 10.94 23.38 18.58
N GLY A 80 10.74 22.43 17.65
CA GLY A 80 10.67 22.70 16.22
C GLY A 80 11.92 22.30 15.43
N ALA A 81 12.86 21.59 16.04
CA ALA A 81 14.02 21.06 15.32
C ALA A 81 13.61 19.85 14.45
N SER A 82 14.06 19.81 13.19
CA SER A 82 13.82 18.72 12.25
C SER A 82 14.67 17.47 12.54
N SER A 83 15.79 17.64 13.25
CA SER A 83 16.71 16.59 13.69
C SER A 83 17.38 16.97 15.00
N ILE A 84 17.84 15.96 15.75
CA ILE A 84 18.69 16.20 16.94
C ILE A 84 20.06 16.65 16.46
N GLU A 85 20.55 17.78 16.96
CA GLU A 85 21.88 18.29 16.61
C GLU A 85 22.98 17.58 17.40
N ASP A 86 22.85 17.45 18.72
CA ASP A 86 23.82 16.77 19.58
C ASP A 86 23.27 16.57 21.03
N PHE A 87 24.14 16.06 21.92
CA PHE A 87 23.93 16.08 23.36
C PHE A 87 24.32 17.43 23.96
N SER A 88 23.64 17.88 25.00
CA SER A 88 23.99 19.13 25.67
C SER A 88 25.37 19.06 26.34
N SER A 89 25.99 20.21 26.51
CA SER A 89 27.32 20.30 27.18
C SER A 89 27.32 19.75 28.59
N ASP A 90 26.20 19.92 29.30
CA ASP A 90 26.04 19.45 30.68
C ASP A 90 25.93 17.93 30.72
N PHE A 91 25.27 17.34 29.71
CA PHE A 91 25.23 15.88 29.56
C PHE A 91 26.64 15.27 29.40
N GLU A 92 27.47 15.87 28.55
CA GLU A 92 28.84 15.42 28.37
C GLU A 92 29.71 15.57 29.61
N LYS A 93 29.56 16.68 30.34
CA LYS A 93 30.28 16.91 31.61
C LYS A 93 29.87 15.87 32.62
N MET A 94 28.56 15.60 32.76
CA MET A 94 28.04 14.59 33.70
C MET A 94 28.69 13.22 33.51
N ILE A 95 28.75 12.72 32.27
CA ILE A 95 29.32 11.38 32.02
C ILE A 95 30.84 11.34 32.28
N LYS A 96 31.57 12.43 31.99
CA LYS A 96 33.00 12.51 32.30
C LYS A 96 33.27 12.47 33.82
N GLU A 97 32.52 13.26 34.58
CA GLU A 97 32.60 13.29 36.05
C GLU A 97 32.14 11.94 36.63
N ALA A 98 31.05 11.37 36.15
CA ALA A 98 30.57 10.06 36.58
C ALA A 98 31.59 8.94 36.37
N TRP A 99 32.35 8.99 35.28
CA TRP A 99 33.43 8.02 35.04
C TRP A 99 34.58 8.20 36.04
N MET A 100 34.94 9.47 36.37
CA MET A 100 35.96 9.71 37.41
C MET A 100 35.51 9.18 38.76
N VAL A 101 34.25 9.44 39.15
CA VAL A 101 33.69 8.94 40.43
C VAL A 101 33.66 7.39 40.40
N CYS A 102 33.13 6.81 39.35
CA CYS A 102 33.03 5.35 39.17
C CYS A 102 34.40 4.64 39.29
N SER A 103 35.40 5.17 38.56
CA SER A 103 36.70 4.50 38.43
C SER A 103 37.67 4.79 39.58
N LEU A 104 37.65 6.02 40.13
CA LEU A 104 38.62 6.45 41.15
C LEU A 104 38.11 6.23 42.57
N VAL A 105 36.79 6.40 42.80
CA VAL A 105 36.22 6.27 44.15
C VAL A 105 35.74 4.84 44.41
N TYR A 106 35.02 4.24 43.44
CA TYR A 106 34.42 2.93 43.66
C TYR A 106 35.15 1.77 42.96
N SER A 107 36.09 2.07 42.05
CA SER A 107 36.81 1.06 41.25
C SER A 107 35.88 0.17 40.41
N ASP A 108 34.70 0.68 40.07
CA ASP A 108 33.71 -0.03 39.28
C ASP A 108 34.06 -0.01 37.76
N ALA A 109 33.67 -1.05 37.05
CA ALA A 109 33.98 -1.23 35.65
C ALA A 109 32.99 -0.45 34.71
N ALA A 110 31.78 -0.14 35.20
CA ALA A 110 30.71 0.49 34.46
C ALA A 110 30.03 1.62 35.26
N ILE A 111 29.57 2.67 34.56
CA ILE A 111 28.90 3.81 35.17
C ILE A 111 27.44 3.42 35.40
N ARG A 112 27.00 3.34 36.62
CA ARG A 112 25.62 3.10 37.06
C ARG A 112 24.86 4.40 37.18
N THR A 113 23.53 4.33 37.23
CA THR A 113 22.69 5.55 37.38
C THR A 113 22.99 6.30 38.68
N GLY A 114 23.37 5.61 39.75
CA GLY A 114 23.79 6.22 41.00
C GLY A 114 25.08 7.06 40.87
N HIS A 115 26.08 6.61 40.12
CA HIS A 115 27.31 7.37 39.85
C HIS A 115 26.99 8.66 39.07
N LEU A 116 26.00 8.64 38.16
CA LEU A 116 25.57 9.84 37.45
C LEU A 116 24.94 10.88 38.38
N ILE A 117 24.14 10.46 39.36
CA ILE A 117 23.57 11.36 40.38
C ILE A 117 24.66 11.97 41.30
N ILE A 118 25.65 11.16 41.69
CA ILE A 118 26.80 11.67 42.50
C ILE A 118 27.55 12.72 41.69
N ALA A 119 27.89 12.47 40.44
CA ALA A 119 28.58 13.41 39.53
C ALA A 119 27.79 14.72 39.36
N LEU A 120 26.48 14.61 39.17
CA LEU A 120 25.59 15.79 39.08
C LEU A 120 25.57 16.61 40.38
N LYS A 121 25.73 15.99 41.54
CA LYS A 121 25.71 16.69 42.83
C LYS A 121 27.08 17.26 43.26
N GLN A 122 28.17 16.60 42.91
CA GLN A 122 29.55 17.03 43.26
C GLN A 122 30.04 18.21 42.39
N ASN A 123 29.63 18.28 41.13
CA ASN A 123 30.03 19.39 40.26
C ASN A 123 29.12 20.59 40.46
N PRO A 124 29.61 21.78 40.87
CA PRO A 124 28.77 22.96 41.20
C PRO A 124 27.94 23.48 40.01
N GLU A 125 28.43 23.36 38.79
CA GLU A 125 27.69 23.78 37.58
C GLU A 125 26.53 22.84 37.33
N LEU A 126 26.79 21.52 37.31
CA LEU A 126 25.79 20.49 37.10
C LEU A 126 24.75 20.44 38.21
N ALA A 127 25.15 20.69 39.45
CA ALA A 127 24.24 20.78 40.58
C ALA A 127 23.24 21.95 40.45
N ARG A 128 23.66 23.09 39.88
CA ARG A 128 22.74 24.21 39.59
C ARG A 128 21.70 23.79 38.54
N THR A 129 22.13 23.16 37.43
CA THR A 129 21.23 22.68 36.40
C THR A 129 20.25 21.62 36.97
N LEU A 130 20.75 20.67 37.77
CA LEU A 130 19.94 19.66 38.43
C LEU A 130 18.89 20.27 39.39
N HIS A 131 19.30 21.30 40.18
CA HIS A 131 18.40 21.99 41.10
C HIS A 131 17.39 22.93 40.38
N ALA A 132 17.70 23.37 39.17
CA ALA A 132 16.78 24.11 38.32
C ALA A 132 15.71 23.20 37.70
N ILE A 133 16.05 21.91 37.43
CA ILE A 133 15.11 20.92 36.96
C ILE A 133 14.09 20.57 38.07
N SER A 134 14.56 20.25 39.28
CA SER A 134 13.69 19.99 40.42
C SER A 134 14.33 20.35 41.73
N SER A 135 13.55 21.03 42.60
CA SER A 135 13.96 21.37 43.98
C SER A 135 14.14 20.14 44.86
N GLU A 136 13.56 19.00 44.55
CA GLU A 136 13.67 17.74 45.27
C GLU A 136 15.14 17.26 45.34
N PHE A 137 15.91 17.45 44.29
CA PHE A 137 17.33 17.10 44.31
C PHE A 137 18.18 17.87 45.36
N LYS A 138 17.67 18.97 45.95
CA LYS A 138 18.37 19.67 47.03
C LYS A 138 18.45 18.83 48.30
N LYS A 139 17.49 17.93 48.53
CA LYS A 139 17.43 17.04 49.67
C LYS A 139 18.57 16.00 49.70
N ILE A 140 19.18 15.70 48.56
CA ILE A 140 20.29 14.76 48.43
C ILE A 140 21.57 15.45 48.98
N ASN A 141 22.11 14.93 50.05
CA ASN A 141 23.45 15.30 50.55
C ASN A 141 24.50 14.46 49.77
N ALA A 142 25.39 15.15 49.02
CA ALA A 142 26.39 14.49 48.20
C ALA A 142 27.41 13.67 49.01
N ASP A 143 27.88 14.22 50.13
CA ASP A 143 28.90 13.56 50.97
C ASP A 143 28.32 12.31 51.61
N LEU A 144 27.12 12.38 52.18
CA LEU A 144 26.43 11.22 52.75
C LEU A 144 26.09 10.15 51.70
N LEU A 145 25.78 10.55 50.49
CA LEU A 145 25.52 9.61 49.38
C LEU A 145 26.81 8.91 49.01
N VAL A 146 27.93 9.60 48.92
CA VAL A 146 29.23 9.02 48.54
C VAL A 146 29.70 8.04 49.61
N ASP A 147 29.63 8.40 50.91
CA ASP A 147 30.06 7.59 52.03
C ASP A 147 29.25 6.31 52.17
N ASN A 148 27.94 6.35 51.90
CA ASN A 148 27.02 5.24 52.12
C ASN A 148 26.50 4.64 50.82
N PHE A 149 27.14 4.86 49.67
CA PHE A 149 26.64 4.50 48.35
C PHE A 149 26.30 3.02 48.24
N ALA A 150 27.23 2.14 48.64
CA ALA A 150 27.07 0.69 48.53
C ALA A 150 25.84 0.16 49.29
N ASP A 151 25.57 0.71 50.48
CA ASP A 151 24.42 0.32 51.31
C ASP A 151 23.12 0.92 50.76
N THR A 152 23.18 2.14 50.24
CA THR A 152 22.02 2.83 49.68
C THR A 152 21.48 2.13 48.44
N VAL A 153 22.35 1.62 47.55
CA VAL A 153 21.95 1.03 46.26
C VAL A 153 21.97 -0.50 46.27
N LYS A 154 22.11 -1.12 47.42
CA LYS A 154 22.26 -2.58 47.59
C LYS A 154 21.13 -3.40 46.97
N ASN A 155 19.90 -2.88 46.98
CA ASN A 155 18.69 -3.54 46.49
C ASN A 155 18.32 -3.16 45.07
N SER A 156 19.15 -2.41 44.35
CA SER A 156 18.95 -2.03 42.97
C SER A 156 19.29 -3.20 42.02
N ASP A 157 18.58 -3.26 40.91
CA ASP A 157 18.84 -4.24 39.83
C ASP A 157 20.24 -4.04 39.23
N GLU A 158 20.79 -2.83 39.29
CA GLU A 158 22.12 -2.48 38.83
C GLU A 158 23.22 -3.07 39.73
N ALA A 159 22.93 -3.39 41.02
CA ALA A 159 23.87 -3.96 41.98
C ALA A 159 24.19 -5.44 41.68
N SER A 160 23.24 -6.17 41.11
CA SER A 160 23.40 -7.61 40.85
C SER A 160 24.37 -7.90 39.66
N VAL A 161 24.60 -6.96 38.77
CA VAL A 161 25.50 -7.11 37.62
C VAL A 161 26.97 -6.98 38.01
N VAL A 162 27.29 -6.29 39.12
CA VAL A 162 28.67 -6.11 39.62
C VAL A 162 29.18 -7.34 40.37
N ALA A 163 28.30 -8.09 41.06
CA ALA A 163 28.68 -9.24 41.85
C ALA A 163 29.20 -10.43 41.03
N THR A 164 28.88 -10.49 39.72
CA THR A 164 29.37 -11.54 38.82
C THR A 164 30.77 -11.28 38.26
N ASN A 165 31.30 -10.06 38.38
CA ASN A 165 32.61 -9.66 37.80
C ASN A 165 33.77 -9.59 38.79
N THR A 166 33.57 -9.83 40.09
CA THR A 166 34.61 -9.73 41.12
C THR A 166 35.35 -11.03 41.41
N ALA A 167 35.06 -12.16 40.75
CA ALA A 167 35.63 -13.47 41.03
C ALA A 167 36.80 -13.88 40.08
N SER A 168 37.57 -12.95 39.51
CA SER A 168 38.81 -13.29 38.80
C SER A 168 39.82 -12.16 38.77
N THR A 169 40.49 -11.91 39.93
CA THR A 169 41.74 -11.12 39.96
C THR A 169 42.94 -12.08 40.03
N GLY A 170 43.70 -12.14 38.98
CA GLY A 170 45.02 -12.78 38.95
C GLY A 170 45.55 -12.97 37.54
N GLN A 171 46.17 -11.96 37.01
CA GLN A 171 47.42 -11.89 36.20
C GLN A 171 47.39 -10.75 35.19
N ALA A 172 48.32 -9.84 35.38
CA ALA A 172 48.59 -8.71 34.48
C ALA A 172 49.23 -9.17 33.19
N GLY A 173 48.77 -8.60 32.08
CA GLY A 173 49.51 -8.51 30.85
C GLY A 173 49.08 -9.40 29.71
N LYS A 174 47.98 -8.99 29.03
CA LYS A 174 47.77 -9.17 27.59
C LYS A 174 46.67 -8.21 27.12
N MET A 175 46.88 -7.57 25.97
CA MET A 175 45.91 -6.67 25.31
C MET A 175 44.53 -7.28 25.36
N MET A 176 43.54 -6.54 25.98
CA MET A 176 42.16 -6.95 26.05
C MET A 176 41.52 -6.90 24.62
N SER A 177 41.37 -8.07 24.06
CA SER A 177 40.29 -8.38 23.15
C SER A 177 39.00 -8.43 23.98
N GLU A 178 37.88 -7.96 23.40
CA GLU A 178 36.54 -7.98 23.98
C GLU A 178 36.22 -9.29 24.73
N PRO A 179 35.37 -9.26 25.80
CA PRO A 179 34.99 -10.50 26.46
C PRO A 179 34.32 -11.42 25.43
N ALA A 180 34.92 -12.54 25.15
CA ALA A 180 34.31 -13.60 24.38
C ALA A 180 32.98 -13.96 25.08
N LEU A 181 31.86 -13.78 24.40
CA LEU A 181 30.57 -14.32 24.81
C LEU A 181 30.76 -15.77 25.22
N GLY A 182 30.09 -16.23 26.28
CA GLY A 182 30.13 -17.62 26.72
C GLY A 182 29.78 -18.58 25.59
N LYS A 183 30.33 -19.81 25.61
CA LYS A 183 30.00 -20.78 24.54
C LYS A 183 28.50 -20.95 24.41
N GLY A 184 27.96 -20.59 23.20
CA GLY A 184 26.53 -20.69 22.84
C GLY A 184 25.72 -19.40 22.94
N GLU A 185 26.28 -18.30 23.44
CA GLU A 185 25.54 -17.01 23.57
C GLU A 185 25.31 -16.30 22.26
N ALA A 186 26.25 -16.36 21.29
CA ALA A 186 26.09 -15.69 20.00
C ALA A 186 24.98 -16.35 19.14
N LEU A 187 24.86 -17.66 19.19
CA LEU A 187 23.78 -18.39 18.52
C LEU A 187 22.42 -18.03 19.12
N SER A 188 22.30 -17.91 20.43
CA SER A 188 21.03 -17.56 21.08
C SER A 188 20.61 -16.12 20.84
N LEU A 189 21.58 -15.20 20.67
CA LEU A 189 21.31 -13.77 20.43
C LEU A 189 20.99 -13.43 18.97
N TYR A 190 21.65 -14.10 18.03
CA TYR A 190 21.60 -13.73 16.62
C TYR A 190 20.94 -14.75 15.71
N THR A 191 20.43 -15.87 16.27
CA THR A 191 19.74 -16.89 15.48
C THR A 191 18.43 -17.34 16.13
N GLN A 192 17.52 -17.85 15.27
CA GLN A 192 16.25 -18.43 15.69
C GLN A 192 16.19 -19.90 15.28
N ASP A 193 15.92 -20.79 16.23
CA ASP A 193 15.82 -22.23 15.98
C ASP A 193 14.48 -22.59 15.33
N LEU A 194 14.51 -22.80 14.00
CA LEU A 194 13.34 -23.21 13.21
C LEU A 194 12.93 -24.66 13.50
N THR A 195 13.89 -25.52 13.85
CA THR A 195 13.59 -26.93 14.18
C THR A 195 12.85 -27.02 15.52
N ALA A 196 13.20 -26.18 16.49
CA ALA A 196 12.46 -26.08 17.75
C ALA A 196 11.05 -25.55 17.54
N LYS A 197 10.88 -24.48 16.75
CA LYS A 197 9.56 -23.97 16.37
C LYS A 197 8.68 -24.99 15.67
N ALA A 198 9.27 -25.79 14.78
CA ALA A 198 8.54 -26.87 14.10
C ALA A 198 8.07 -27.94 15.08
N LYS A 199 8.91 -28.33 16.07
CA LYS A 199 8.53 -29.28 17.12
C LYS A 199 7.42 -28.77 18.03
N GLU A 200 7.40 -27.46 18.28
CA GLU A 200 6.35 -26.77 19.06
C GLU A 200 5.05 -26.54 18.27
N GLY A 201 5.00 -26.91 17.00
CA GLY A 201 3.84 -26.68 16.14
C GLY A 201 3.58 -25.20 15.78
N LYS A 202 4.63 -24.37 15.90
CA LYS A 202 4.55 -22.91 15.62
C LYS A 202 4.83 -22.57 14.15
N ILE A 203 5.09 -23.55 13.30
CA ILE A 203 5.26 -23.41 11.86
C ILE A 203 4.02 -23.95 11.19
N ASP A 204 3.45 -23.18 10.28
CA ASP A 204 2.28 -23.57 9.51
C ASP A 204 2.54 -24.79 8.62
N ASN A 205 1.50 -25.55 8.33
CA ASN A 205 1.61 -26.72 7.46
C ASN A 205 1.89 -26.29 6.02
N ILE A 206 3.09 -26.62 5.52
CA ILE A 206 3.54 -26.22 4.19
C ILE A 206 3.21 -27.31 3.20
N VAL A 207 2.35 -26.97 2.25
CA VAL A 207 1.83 -27.83 1.19
C VAL A 207 2.34 -27.37 -0.17
N GLY A 208 2.64 -28.30 -1.08
CA GLY A 208 2.92 -27.99 -2.48
C GLY A 208 4.33 -27.51 -2.81
N ARG A 209 5.29 -27.68 -1.87
CA ARG A 209 6.72 -27.36 -2.05
C ARG A 209 7.63 -28.58 -1.83
N ASP A 210 7.09 -29.78 -1.98
CA ASP A 210 7.81 -31.05 -1.72
C ASP A 210 9.01 -31.24 -2.63
N GLU A 211 8.93 -30.81 -3.88
CA GLU A 211 10.03 -30.95 -4.85
C GLU A 211 11.21 -30.05 -4.47
N GLU A 212 10.96 -28.82 -4.09
CA GLU A 212 11.99 -27.87 -3.66
C GLU A 212 12.64 -28.32 -2.34
N ILE A 213 11.84 -28.78 -1.39
CA ILE A 213 12.34 -29.33 -0.11
C ILE A 213 13.21 -30.56 -0.37
N ARG A 214 12.80 -31.47 -1.27
CA ARG A 214 13.60 -32.63 -1.65
C ARG A 214 14.92 -32.22 -2.29
N LYS A 215 14.94 -31.21 -3.16
CA LYS A 215 16.17 -30.66 -3.75
C LYS A 215 17.10 -30.06 -2.69
N ILE A 216 16.56 -29.40 -1.64
CA ILE A 216 17.39 -28.94 -0.50
C ILE A 216 18.11 -30.14 0.14
N ILE A 217 17.38 -31.20 0.46
CA ILE A 217 17.93 -32.40 1.07
C ILE A 217 19.01 -33.05 0.17
N ASP A 218 18.70 -33.21 -1.12
CA ASP A 218 19.63 -33.80 -2.09
C ASP A 218 20.95 -33.00 -2.19
N ILE A 219 20.86 -31.66 -2.21
CA ILE A 219 22.04 -30.79 -2.28
C ILE A 219 22.85 -30.87 -0.98
N LEU A 220 22.21 -30.83 0.19
CA LEU A 220 22.89 -30.94 1.48
C LEU A 220 23.66 -32.25 1.68
N LEU A 221 23.28 -33.32 0.97
CA LEU A 221 23.93 -34.64 0.99
C LEU A 221 25.16 -34.72 0.09
N ARG A 222 25.34 -33.76 -0.83
CA ARG A 222 26.47 -33.77 -1.77
C ARG A 222 27.81 -33.55 -1.06
N ARG A 223 28.87 -34.09 -1.63
CA ARG A 223 30.26 -33.88 -1.13
C ARG A 223 30.77 -32.48 -1.48
N ARG A 224 30.32 -31.88 -2.60
CA ARG A 224 30.71 -30.56 -3.11
C ARG A 224 29.45 -29.82 -3.55
N GLN A 225 29.48 -28.49 -3.53
CA GLN A 225 28.29 -27.64 -3.82
C GLN A 225 27.08 -28.10 -2.96
N ASN A 226 27.35 -28.25 -1.66
CA ASN A 226 26.39 -28.79 -0.71
C ASN A 226 25.59 -27.72 0.04
N ASN A 227 25.58 -26.47 -0.44
CA ASN A 227 24.78 -25.40 0.12
C ASN A 227 23.72 -24.99 -0.92
N PRO A 228 22.44 -25.25 -0.68
CA PRO A 228 21.39 -24.78 -1.56
C PRO A 228 21.18 -23.27 -1.43
N ILE A 229 20.93 -22.61 -2.56
CA ILE A 229 20.45 -21.22 -2.60
C ILE A 229 19.12 -21.18 -3.34
N LEU A 230 18.08 -20.77 -2.62
CA LEU A 230 16.74 -20.59 -3.17
C LEU A 230 16.67 -19.25 -3.90
N THR A 231 16.33 -19.30 -5.18
CA THR A 231 16.23 -18.13 -6.05
C THR A 231 14.83 -18.01 -6.61
N GLY A 232 14.26 -16.82 -6.59
CA GLY A 232 12.91 -16.56 -7.12
C GLY A 232 12.44 -15.18 -6.73
N GLU A 233 11.34 -14.71 -7.33
CA GLU A 233 10.77 -13.41 -7.04
C GLU A 233 10.31 -13.27 -5.57
N ALA A 234 10.13 -12.02 -5.11
CA ALA A 234 9.59 -11.77 -3.77
C ALA A 234 8.14 -12.30 -3.69
N GLY A 235 7.81 -12.96 -2.58
CA GLY A 235 6.44 -13.46 -2.34
C GLY A 235 6.13 -14.85 -2.91
N VAL A 236 7.08 -15.53 -3.58
CA VAL A 236 6.86 -16.91 -4.09
C VAL A 236 6.95 -17.98 -2.99
N GLY A 237 7.32 -17.61 -1.76
CA GLY A 237 7.37 -18.54 -0.63
C GLY A 237 8.71 -19.23 -0.42
N LYS A 238 9.85 -18.59 -0.70
CA LYS A 238 11.19 -19.12 -0.45
C LYS A 238 11.42 -19.51 1.02
N THR A 239 11.04 -18.64 1.93
CA THR A 239 11.14 -18.88 3.38
C THR A 239 10.26 -20.06 3.81
N ALA A 240 9.04 -20.17 3.25
CA ALA A 240 8.16 -21.31 3.50
C ALA A 240 8.79 -22.66 3.08
N VAL A 241 9.54 -22.71 1.98
CA VAL A 241 10.27 -23.94 1.59
C VAL A 241 11.27 -24.37 2.68
N VAL A 242 11.96 -23.39 3.31
CA VAL A 242 12.93 -23.66 4.39
C VAL A 242 12.22 -24.07 5.68
N GLU A 243 11.09 -23.48 5.98
CA GLU A 243 10.24 -23.84 7.10
C GLU A 243 9.68 -25.27 6.92
N GLY A 244 9.26 -25.63 5.70
CA GLY A 244 8.89 -27.02 5.38
C GLY A 244 10.04 -28.01 5.55
N PHE A 245 11.25 -27.60 5.22
CA PHE A 245 12.44 -28.42 5.51
C PHE A 245 12.68 -28.55 7.03
N ALA A 246 12.45 -27.47 7.82
CA ALA A 246 12.51 -27.53 9.28
C ALA A 246 11.48 -28.53 9.86
N CYS A 247 10.26 -28.56 9.30
CA CYS A 247 9.22 -29.51 9.69
C CYS A 247 9.66 -30.98 9.43
N ARG A 248 10.27 -31.25 8.28
CA ARG A 248 10.80 -32.58 7.98
C ARG A 248 11.99 -32.98 8.86
N LEU A 249 12.86 -32.03 9.21
CA LEU A 249 13.93 -32.28 10.20
C LEU A 249 13.36 -32.61 11.59
N ALA A 250 12.31 -31.88 12.00
CA ALA A 250 11.66 -32.04 13.30
C ALA A 250 10.93 -33.39 13.42
N SER A 251 10.25 -33.83 12.34
CA SER A 251 9.55 -35.12 12.27
C SER A 251 10.49 -36.31 12.04
N GLY A 252 11.75 -36.06 11.64
CA GLY A 252 12.70 -37.12 11.30
C GLY A 252 12.53 -37.72 9.91
N ASP A 253 11.66 -37.09 9.06
CA ASP A 253 11.45 -37.47 7.63
C ASP A 253 12.59 -36.96 6.76
N VAL A 254 13.81 -37.34 7.12
CA VAL A 254 15.05 -36.99 6.44
C VAL A 254 16.03 -38.18 6.49
N PRO A 255 16.97 -38.25 5.54
CA PRO A 255 18.04 -39.26 5.60
C PRO A 255 18.82 -39.25 6.89
N ASP A 256 19.37 -40.39 7.29
CA ASP A 256 20.05 -40.58 8.58
C ASP A 256 21.20 -39.58 8.85
N SER A 257 21.88 -39.11 7.80
CA SER A 257 22.94 -38.10 7.87
C SER A 257 22.46 -36.70 8.24
N LEU A 258 21.17 -36.45 8.18
CA LEU A 258 20.55 -35.17 8.55
C LEU A 258 19.68 -35.28 9.82
N LYS A 259 19.48 -36.51 10.33
CA LYS A 259 18.77 -36.73 11.62
C LYS A 259 19.52 -36.05 12.76
N GLY A 260 18.78 -35.34 13.59
CA GLY A 260 19.35 -34.60 14.72
C GLY A 260 20.03 -33.27 14.38
N CYS A 261 20.08 -32.88 13.11
CA CYS A 261 20.52 -31.53 12.72
C CYS A 261 19.53 -30.46 13.20
N LYS A 262 20.06 -29.32 13.64
CA LYS A 262 19.29 -28.12 13.92
C LYS A 262 19.34 -27.18 12.74
N LEU A 263 18.22 -26.57 12.39
CA LEU A 263 18.13 -25.50 11.40
C LEU A 263 17.94 -24.18 12.12
N LEU A 264 18.97 -23.31 12.06
CA LEU A 264 18.96 -22.01 12.70
C LEU A 264 18.87 -20.90 11.64
N SER A 265 17.88 -20.02 11.78
CA SER A 265 17.74 -18.84 10.92
C SER A 265 18.59 -17.71 11.47
N LEU A 266 19.49 -17.15 10.66
CA LEU A 266 20.35 -16.01 11.02
C LEU A 266 19.56 -14.71 10.90
N ASP A 267 19.50 -13.93 11.98
CA ASP A 267 18.90 -12.61 11.99
C ASP A 267 19.93 -11.53 11.66
N ILE A 268 19.93 -11.09 10.39
CA ILE A 268 20.86 -10.08 9.91
C ILE A 268 20.54 -8.71 10.52
N GLY A 269 19.27 -8.43 10.82
CA GLY A 269 18.85 -7.20 11.48
C GLY A 269 19.46 -7.06 12.88
N LEU A 270 19.42 -8.12 13.69
CA LEU A 270 20.04 -8.15 15.02
C LEU A 270 21.57 -8.06 14.96
N LEU A 271 22.19 -8.68 13.94
CA LEU A 271 23.63 -8.55 13.72
C LEU A 271 24.05 -7.11 13.39
N GLN A 272 23.22 -6.38 12.65
CA GLN A 272 23.47 -4.99 12.25
C GLN A 272 23.03 -3.98 13.31
N ALA A 273 22.04 -4.30 14.13
CA ALA A 273 21.51 -3.41 15.16
C ALA A 273 22.63 -3.00 16.14
N GLY A 274 22.85 -1.68 16.30
CA GLY A 274 23.89 -1.15 17.19
C GLY A 274 25.32 -1.31 16.70
N ALA A 275 25.58 -1.93 15.54
CA ALA A 275 26.92 -2.04 14.95
C ALA A 275 27.35 -0.71 14.29
N SER A 276 27.50 0.35 15.12
CA SER A 276 27.91 1.69 14.65
C SER A 276 29.40 1.78 14.30
N MET A 277 30.20 0.78 14.63
CA MET A 277 31.63 0.69 14.27
C MET A 277 31.86 -0.36 13.18
N LYS A 278 32.61 0.04 12.17
CA LYS A 278 33.14 -0.85 11.14
C LYS A 278 33.92 -2.00 11.81
N GLY A 279 33.48 -3.24 11.60
CA GLY A 279 34.09 -4.45 12.20
C GLY A 279 33.27 -5.12 13.31
N GLU A 280 32.30 -4.45 13.92
CA GLU A 280 31.47 -5.08 14.99
C GLU A 280 30.50 -6.11 14.41
N PHE A 281 29.86 -5.81 13.30
CA PHE A 281 29.04 -6.76 12.54
C PHE A 281 29.86 -7.98 12.09
N GLU A 282 31.08 -7.75 11.59
CA GLU A 282 31.98 -8.81 11.15
C GLU A 282 32.39 -9.71 12.33
N ASN A 283 32.68 -9.14 13.50
CA ASN A 283 33.02 -9.88 14.71
C ASN A 283 31.85 -10.73 15.21
N ARG A 284 30.62 -10.18 15.24
CA ARG A 284 29.42 -10.92 15.62
C ARG A 284 29.15 -12.11 14.68
N LEU A 285 29.23 -11.88 13.37
CA LEU A 285 29.08 -12.94 12.37
C LEU A 285 30.18 -14.01 12.51
N LYS A 286 31.42 -13.61 12.79
CA LYS A 286 32.54 -14.54 13.04
C LYS A 286 32.29 -15.39 14.26
N GLN A 287 31.79 -14.83 15.36
CA GLN A 287 31.41 -15.58 16.58
C GLN A 287 30.33 -16.61 16.30
N VAL A 288 29.26 -16.21 15.54
CA VAL A 288 28.20 -17.15 15.13
C VAL A 288 28.79 -18.32 14.34
N ILE A 289 29.68 -18.04 13.36
CA ILE A 289 30.31 -19.08 12.55
C ILE A 289 31.18 -20.01 13.41
N GLU A 290 31.96 -19.47 14.33
CA GLU A 290 32.81 -20.25 15.23
C GLU A 290 31.98 -21.15 16.17
N GLU A 291 30.87 -20.64 16.71
CA GLU A 291 29.96 -21.43 17.53
C GLU A 291 29.24 -22.53 16.74
N VAL A 292 28.82 -22.26 15.49
CA VAL A 292 28.26 -23.30 14.61
C VAL A 292 29.25 -24.42 14.35
N GLN A 293 30.54 -24.07 14.15
CA GLN A 293 31.61 -25.05 13.87
C GLN A 293 31.99 -25.90 15.08
N HIS A 294 31.84 -25.38 16.30
CA HIS A 294 32.19 -26.06 17.54
C HIS A 294 30.99 -26.65 18.28
N SER A 295 29.81 -26.62 17.66
CA SER A 295 28.59 -27.20 18.24
C SER A 295 28.63 -28.73 18.26
N ASP A 296 28.25 -29.33 19.38
CA ASP A 296 28.13 -30.79 19.53
C ASP A 296 27.02 -31.39 18.63
N THR A 297 25.99 -30.61 18.34
CA THR A 297 24.92 -30.99 17.40
C THR A 297 25.16 -30.36 16.03
N PRO A 298 25.01 -31.10 14.92
CA PRO A 298 25.16 -30.55 13.59
C PRO A 298 24.16 -29.44 13.35
N ILE A 299 24.63 -28.25 12.91
CA ILE A 299 23.82 -27.07 12.65
C ILE A 299 23.83 -26.77 11.15
N ILE A 300 22.66 -26.47 10.61
CA ILE A 300 22.46 -25.91 9.29
C ILE A 300 22.01 -24.46 9.49
N LEU A 301 22.74 -23.50 8.91
CA LEU A 301 22.41 -22.07 9.03
C LEU A 301 21.52 -21.65 7.87
N PHE A 302 20.36 -21.10 8.15
CA PHE A 302 19.52 -20.45 7.13
C PHE A 302 19.81 -18.96 7.07
N ILE A 303 20.03 -18.44 5.86
CA ILE A 303 20.34 -17.04 5.60
C ILE A 303 19.30 -16.52 4.62
N ASP A 304 18.30 -15.80 5.14
CA ASP A 304 17.34 -15.10 4.29
C ASP A 304 17.96 -13.81 3.78
N GLU A 305 17.53 -13.35 2.61
CA GLU A 305 18.09 -12.18 1.92
C GLU A 305 19.64 -12.19 1.89
N ALA A 306 20.23 -13.34 1.55
CA ALA A 306 21.67 -13.57 1.63
C ALA A 306 22.52 -12.55 0.82
N HIS A 307 21.92 -11.84 -0.12
CA HIS A 307 22.55 -10.76 -0.86
C HIS A 307 22.98 -9.59 0.05
N THR A 308 22.29 -9.39 1.19
CA THR A 308 22.64 -8.33 2.15
C THR A 308 23.99 -8.55 2.79
N LEU A 309 24.39 -9.82 2.98
CA LEU A 309 25.72 -10.18 3.49
C LEU A 309 26.84 -9.93 2.46
N VAL A 310 26.54 -9.98 1.17
CA VAL A 310 27.51 -9.80 0.09
C VAL A 310 27.67 -8.31 -0.26
N GLY A 311 26.62 -7.50 -0.04
CA GLY A 311 26.60 -6.06 -0.37
C GLY A 311 26.75 -5.09 0.81
N ALA A 312 26.91 -5.56 2.02
CA ALA A 312 26.85 -4.74 3.26
C ALA A 312 28.09 -3.85 3.53
N GLY A 313 29.06 -3.83 2.65
CA GLY A 313 30.24 -2.98 2.85
C GLY A 313 30.44 -1.98 1.75
N GLY A 314 30.09 -0.69 1.91
CA GLY A 314 30.38 0.49 1.04
C GLY A 314 31.25 0.24 -0.23
N GLN A 315 31.78 1.07 -0.99
CA GLN A 315 32.46 0.88 -2.28
C GLN A 315 32.95 -0.55 -2.62
N ALA A 316 32.56 -1.08 -3.78
CA ALA A 316 32.92 -2.40 -4.28
C ALA A 316 34.39 -2.77 -4.02
N GLY A 317 34.65 -3.79 -3.21
CA GLY A 317 36.00 -4.34 -2.98
C GLY A 317 36.56 -4.23 -1.57
N GLN A 318 35.90 -3.57 -0.60
CA GLN A 318 36.39 -3.47 0.78
C GLN A 318 35.37 -4.02 1.79
N ASN A 319 35.75 -5.14 2.44
CA ASN A 319 35.10 -5.76 3.61
C ASN A 319 33.65 -6.26 3.42
N ASP A 320 33.46 -7.24 2.53
CA ASP A 320 32.21 -8.00 2.45
C ASP A 320 32.18 -9.07 3.54
N ALA A 321 31.09 -9.12 4.32
CA ALA A 321 30.80 -10.23 5.24
C ALA A 321 30.89 -11.61 4.56
N ALA A 322 30.65 -11.66 3.26
CA ALA A 322 30.90 -12.83 2.42
C ALA A 322 32.35 -13.36 2.52
N ASN A 323 33.34 -12.50 2.72
CA ASN A 323 34.74 -12.94 2.88
C ASN A 323 34.98 -13.75 4.16
N LEU A 324 34.14 -13.59 5.18
CA LEU A 324 34.16 -14.41 6.40
C LEU A 324 33.50 -15.78 6.19
N LEU A 325 32.45 -15.83 5.37
CA LEU A 325 31.76 -17.09 5.03
C LEU A 325 32.57 -17.95 4.05
N LYS A 326 33.23 -17.33 3.08
CA LYS A 326 33.99 -18.05 2.01
C LYS A 326 34.96 -19.11 2.54
N PRO A 327 35.80 -18.87 3.56
CA PRO A 327 36.71 -19.88 4.10
C PRO A 327 35.98 -21.06 4.78
N ALA A 328 34.91 -20.78 5.55
CA ALA A 328 34.12 -21.80 6.24
C ALA A 328 33.35 -22.70 5.27
N LEU A 329 32.75 -22.10 4.24
CA LEU A 329 32.09 -22.80 3.15
C LEU A 329 33.10 -23.60 2.30
N ALA A 330 34.31 -23.06 2.08
CA ALA A 330 35.37 -23.73 1.31
C ALA A 330 35.85 -25.01 1.96
N ARG A 331 35.99 -25.03 3.28
CA ARG A 331 36.45 -26.19 4.07
C ARG A 331 35.33 -27.19 4.36
N GLY A 332 34.05 -26.87 3.98
CA GLY A 332 32.88 -27.71 4.34
C GLY A 332 32.53 -27.70 5.83
N GLN A 333 33.05 -26.75 6.58
CA GLN A 333 32.85 -26.58 8.02
C GLN A 333 31.52 -25.90 8.35
N LEU A 334 30.88 -25.23 7.37
CA LEU A 334 29.59 -24.59 7.49
C LEU A 334 28.67 -25.17 6.43
N ARG A 335 27.52 -25.63 6.87
CA ARG A 335 26.39 -25.96 6.00
C ARG A 335 25.39 -24.85 6.08
N CYS A 336 24.98 -24.30 4.96
CA CYS A 336 23.95 -23.28 4.93
C CYS A 336 22.93 -23.48 3.82
N VAL A 337 21.72 -22.97 4.07
CA VAL A 337 20.67 -22.76 3.10
C VAL A 337 20.53 -21.24 2.94
N ALA A 338 20.57 -20.74 1.73
CA ALA A 338 20.43 -19.31 1.45
C ALA A 338 19.15 -19.03 0.66
N ALA A 339 18.59 -17.84 0.80
CA ALA A 339 17.48 -17.36 -0.02
C ALA A 339 17.78 -15.96 -0.55
N THR A 340 17.40 -15.69 -1.80
CA THR A 340 17.58 -14.39 -2.45
C THR A 340 16.65 -14.26 -3.66
N THR A 341 16.51 -13.07 -4.22
CA THR A 341 15.82 -12.89 -5.50
C THR A 341 16.71 -13.30 -6.68
N TRP A 342 16.11 -13.60 -7.84
CA TRP A 342 16.88 -13.96 -9.04
C TRP A 342 17.83 -12.83 -9.46
N LYS A 343 17.36 -11.59 -9.45
CA LYS A 343 18.12 -10.40 -9.82
C LYS A 343 19.37 -10.22 -8.92
N GLU A 344 19.21 -10.43 -7.64
CA GLU A 344 20.29 -10.32 -6.64
C GLU A 344 21.27 -11.50 -6.71
N TYR A 345 20.76 -12.71 -6.98
CA TYR A 345 21.60 -13.88 -7.23
C TYR A 345 22.58 -13.62 -8.39
N VAL A 346 22.07 -13.17 -9.54
CA VAL A 346 22.90 -12.85 -10.72
C VAL A 346 23.89 -11.73 -10.43
N LYS A 347 23.48 -10.71 -9.65
CA LYS A 347 24.30 -9.56 -9.34
C LYS A 347 25.44 -9.88 -8.37
N TYR A 348 25.17 -10.65 -7.30
CA TYR A 348 26.07 -10.83 -6.17
C TYR A 348 26.68 -12.24 -6.04
N PHE A 349 25.98 -13.31 -6.42
CA PHE A 349 26.44 -14.69 -6.28
C PHE A 349 27.03 -15.27 -7.56
N GLU A 350 26.38 -15.10 -8.69
CA GLU A 350 26.81 -15.69 -9.96
C GLU A 350 28.13 -15.09 -10.45
N LYS A 351 28.34 -13.80 -10.21
CA LYS A 351 29.56 -13.07 -10.57
C LYS A 351 30.77 -13.38 -9.66
N ASP A 352 30.53 -13.96 -8.47
CA ASP A 352 31.61 -14.34 -7.57
C ASP A 352 31.98 -15.83 -7.73
N PRO A 353 33.14 -16.16 -8.33
CA PRO A 353 33.53 -17.56 -8.57
C PRO A 353 33.73 -18.40 -7.29
N ALA A 354 33.95 -17.74 -6.14
CA ALA A 354 34.09 -18.44 -4.86
C ALA A 354 32.73 -18.88 -4.29
N LEU A 355 31.72 -18.06 -4.46
CA LEU A 355 30.36 -18.37 -4.01
C LEU A 355 29.63 -19.26 -5.00
N SER A 356 29.71 -19.01 -6.30
CA SER A 356 29.00 -19.79 -7.32
C SER A 356 29.44 -21.25 -7.39
N ARG A 357 30.70 -21.57 -6.97
CA ARG A 357 31.18 -22.95 -6.83
C ARG A 357 30.78 -23.64 -5.52
N ARG A 358 30.15 -22.96 -4.60
CA ARG A 358 29.76 -23.47 -3.27
C ARG A 358 28.27 -23.58 -3.08
N PHE A 359 27.52 -22.73 -3.76
CA PHE A 359 26.08 -22.75 -3.75
C PHE A 359 25.52 -23.41 -5.01
N GLU A 360 24.50 -24.25 -4.81
CA GLU A 360 23.70 -24.84 -5.89
C GLU A 360 22.33 -24.18 -5.90
N LYS A 361 21.92 -23.66 -7.05
CA LYS A 361 20.66 -22.92 -7.15
C LYS A 361 19.44 -23.83 -7.23
N ILE A 362 18.41 -23.45 -6.48
CA ILE A 362 17.07 -24.00 -6.56
C ILE A 362 16.15 -22.88 -6.99
N LEU A 363 15.53 -23.00 -8.16
CA LEU A 363 14.55 -22.04 -8.63
C LEU A 363 13.21 -22.31 -7.93
N VAL A 364 12.66 -21.26 -7.33
CA VAL A 364 11.33 -21.26 -6.68
C VAL A 364 10.44 -20.36 -7.51
N ASP A 365 9.62 -20.96 -8.37
CA ASP A 365 8.71 -20.26 -9.24
C ASP A 365 7.36 -19.94 -8.57
N GLU A 366 6.63 -18.98 -9.14
CA GLU A 366 5.25 -18.71 -8.75
C GLU A 366 4.41 -19.99 -9.00
N PRO A 367 3.66 -20.51 -8.01
CA PRO A 367 2.86 -21.70 -8.17
C PRO A 367 1.71 -21.48 -9.16
N ASP A 368 1.28 -22.54 -9.85
CA ASP A 368 0.03 -22.54 -10.60
C ASP A 368 -1.20 -22.40 -9.67
N ASP A 369 -2.39 -22.17 -10.24
CA ASP A 369 -3.61 -21.94 -9.46
C ASP A 369 -3.94 -23.12 -8.54
N ASN A 370 -3.80 -24.35 -9.02
CA ASN A 370 -4.15 -25.54 -8.23
C ASN A 370 -3.20 -25.73 -7.05
N LYS A 371 -1.89 -25.54 -7.28
CA LYS A 371 -0.89 -25.59 -6.21
C LYS A 371 -1.10 -24.45 -5.21
N ALA A 372 -1.39 -23.24 -5.71
CA ALA A 372 -1.64 -22.08 -4.85
C ALA A 372 -2.90 -22.30 -3.97
N ILE A 373 -4.00 -22.83 -4.53
CA ILE A 373 -5.20 -23.17 -3.77
C ILE A 373 -4.89 -24.23 -2.69
N ALA A 374 -4.11 -25.27 -3.06
CA ALA A 374 -3.70 -26.28 -2.09
C ALA A 374 -2.84 -25.70 -0.94
N MET A 375 -1.93 -24.75 -1.24
CA MET A 375 -1.17 -24.01 -0.24
C MET A 375 -2.09 -23.20 0.69
N MET A 376 -3.06 -22.48 0.09
CA MET A 376 -4.03 -21.68 0.86
C MET A 376 -4.87 -22.55 1.81
N ARG A 377 -5.29 -23.76 1.37
CA ARG A 377 -6.00 -24.72 2.23
C ARG A 377 -5.18 -25.12 3.47
N GLY A 378 -3.87 -25.23 3.34
CA GLY A 378 -2.96 -25.49 4.46
C GLY A 378 -2.95 -24.38 5.52
N MET A 379 -3.26 -23.15 5.13
CA MET A 379 -3.24 -21.96 6.00
C MET A 379 -4.60 -21.59 6.61
N VAL A 380 -5.68 -22.32 6.26
CA VAL A 380 -7.04 -21.98 6.72
C VAL A 380 -7.17 -22.05 8.23
N ALA A 381 -6.71 -23.15 8.85
CA ALA A 381 -6.87 -23.35 10.29
C ALA A 381 -6.21 -22.27 11.15
N PRO A 382 -4.94 -21.86 10.88
CA PRO A 382 -4.33 -20.71 11.55
C PRO A 382 -5.13 -19.42 11.41
N LEU A 383 -5.60 -19.10 10.20
CA LEU A 383 -6.37 -17.87 9.93
C LEU A 383 -7.73 -17.87 10.64
N GLN A 384 -8.45 -18.99 10.60
CA GLN A 384 -9.72 -19.15 11.30
C GLN A 384 -9.56 -18.99 12.82
N ASN A 385 -8.51 -19.58 13.38
CA ASN A 385 -8.24 -19.50 14.82
C ASN A 385 -7.83 -18.08 15.24
N PHE A 386 -7.06 -17.38 14.43
CA PHE A 386 -6.62 -16.02 14.73
C PHE A 386 -7.74 -14.99 14.65
N HIS A 387 -8.54 -15.03 13.59
CA HIS A 387 -9.60 -14.04 13.35
C HIS A 387 -10.96 -14.46 13.93
N HIS A 388 -11.12 -15.69 14.43
CA HIS A 388 -12.37 -16.26 14.91
C HIS A 388 -13.51 -16.24 13.88
N VAL A 389 -13.18 -16.49 12.61
CA VAL A 389 -14.13 -16.50 11.49
C VAL A 389 -14.08 -17.82 10.75
N THR A 390 -15.14 -18.16 10.05
CA THR A 390 -15.16 -19.33 9.15
C THR A 390 -14.77 -18.92 7.75
N VAL A 391 -13.86 -19.66 7.13
CA VAL A 391 -13.41 -19.45 5.75
C VAL A 391 -13.95 -20.56 4.86
N LEU A 392 -14.62 -20.20 3.78
CA LEU A 392 -15.14 -21.13 2.80
C LEU A 392 -14.09 -21.46 1.74
N ASP A 393 -14.13 -22.66 1.16
CA ASP A 393 -13.23 -23.08 0.09
C ASP A 393 -13.35 -22.19 -1.16
N GLU A 394 -14.57 -21.73 -1.47
CA GLU A 394 -14.79 -20.75 -2.56
C GLU A 394 -14.04 -19.42 -2.34
N ALA A 395 -13.80 -19.02 -1.08
CA ALA A 395 -12.98 -17.85 -0.78
C ALA A 395 -11.51 -18.07 -1.14
N LEU A 396 -10.97 -19.28 -0.88
CA LEU A 396 -9.60 -19.63 -1.22
C LEU A 396 -9.38 -19.62 -2.73
N GLU A 397 -10.30 -20.25 -3.47
CA GLU A 397 -10.26 -20.23 -4.93
C GLU A 397 -10.34 -18.81 -5.47
N SER A 398 -11.25 -18.00 -4.92
CA SER A 398 -11.43 -16.61 -5.31
C SER A 398 -10.22 -15.76 -4.96
N ALA A 399 -9.60 -15.96 -3.78
CA ALA A 399 -8.40 -15.27 -3.38
C ALA A 399 -7.23 -15.52 -4.36
N VAL A 400 -7.04 -16.77 -4.81
CA VAL A 400 -6.01 -17.12 -5.78
C VAL A 400 -6.35 -16.56 -7.16
N LYS A 401 -7.54 -16.86 -7.69
CA LYS A 401 -7.94 -16.49 -9.07
C LYS A 401 -8.03 -14.98 -9.26
N LEU A 402 -8.68 -14.28 -8.31
CA LEU A 402 -8.87 -12.84 -8.40
C LEU A 402 -7.57 -12.08 -8.10
N SER A 403 -6.75 -12.52 -7.13
CA SER A 403 -5.47 -11.86 -6.87
C SER A 403 -4.48 -12.07 -8.02
N ARG A 404 -4.44 -13.25 -8.65
CA ARG A 404 -3.64 -13.48 -9.86
C ARG A 404 -4.06 -12.53 -10.97
N ARG A 405 -5.37 -12.37 -11.14
CA ARG A 405 -5.94 -11.54 -12.21
C ARG A 405 -5.78 -10.05 -11.95
N TYR A 406 -6.07 -9.59 -10.74
CA TYR A 406 -6.19 -8.16 -10.43
C TYR A 406 -5.01 -7.56 -9.67
N ILE A 407 -4.07 -8.38 -9.15
CA ILE A 407 -2.85 -7.95 -8.45
C ILE A 407 -1.60 -8.56 -9.12
N PRO A 408 -1.26 -8.12 -10.35
CA PRO A 408 -0.12 -8.69 -11.08
C PRO A 408 1.25 -8.24 -10.54
N SER A 409 1.30 -7.21 -9.70
CA SER A 409 2.54 -6.65 -9.14
C SER A 409 3.17 -7.49 -8.02
N ARG A 410 2.44 -8.45 -7.47
CA ARG A 410 2.88 -9.37 -6.41
C ARG A 410 2.74 -10.81 -6.88
N GLN A 411 3.46 -11.73 -6.27
CA GLN A 411 3.46 -13.16 -6.63
C GLN A 411 2.54 -13.98 -5.71
N LEU A 412 2.05 -15.11 -6.23
CA LEU A 412 1.41 -16.12 -5.41
C LEU A 412 2.48 -16.92 -4.64
N PRO A 413 2.18 -17.43 -3.44
CA PRO A 413 0.92 -17.32 -2.70
C PRO A 413 0.76 -16.02 -1.90
N ASP A 414 1.79 -15.19 -1.74
CA ASP A 414 1.82 -14.03 -0.85
C ASP A 414 0.63 -13.07 -1.05
N LYS A 415 0.31 -12.72 -2.30
CA LYS A 415 -0.82 -11.85 -2.61
C LYS A 415 -2.17 -12.45 -2.20
N ALA A 416 -2.35 -13.77 -2.38
CA ALA A 416 -3.59 -14.45 -2.01
C ALA A 416 -3.73 -14.57 -0.50
N VAL A 417 -2.64 -14.84 0.21
CA VAL A 417 -2.59 -14.85 1.69
C VAL A 417 -2.97 -13.48 2.24
N SER A 418 -2.36 -12.42 1.73
CA SER A 418 -2.65 -11.04 2.18
C SER A 418 -4.12 -10.64 1.94
N VAL A 419 -4.68 -11.03 0.78
CA VAL A 419 -6.10 -10.78 0.46
C VAL A 419 -7.02 -11.55 1.42
N LEU A 420 -6.72 -12.83 1.66
CA LEU A 420 -7.52 -13.67 2.53
C LEU A 420 -7.45 -13.20 3.99
N ASP A 421 -6.27 -12.87 4.49
CA ASP A 421 -6.06 -12.33 5.83
C ASP A 421 -6.86 -11.02 6.03
N THR A 422 -6.80 -10.11 5.06
CA THR A 422 -7.59 -8.87 5.07
C THR A 422 -9.11 -9.16 5.02
N ALA A 423 -9.53 -10.16 4.24
CA ALA A 423 -10.92 -10.57 4.18
C ALA A 423 -11.41 -11.15 5.52
N CYS A 424 -10.58 -11.98 6.17
CA CYS A 424 -10.85 -12.50 7.52
C CYS A 424 -10.99 -11.38 8.54
N ALA A 425 -10.06 -10.41 8.54
CA ALA A 425 -10.12 -9.24 9.41
C ALA A 425 -11.39 -8.41 9.17
N LYS A 426 -11.78 -8.20 7.91
CA LYS A 426 -12.99 -7.46 7.54
C LYS A 426 -14.25 -8.16 8.01
N VAL A 427 -14.33 -9.48 7.87
CA VAL A 427 -15.44 -10.29 8.36
C VAL A 427 -15.50 -10.23 9.89
N SER A 428 -14.40 -10.43 10.59
CA SER A 428 -14.30 -10.31 12.04
C SER A 428 -14.75 -8.92 12.54
N LEU A 429 -14.32 -7.87 11.87
CA LEU A 429 -14.73 -6.50 12.17
C LEU A 429 -16.23 -6.29 11.96
N SER A 430 -16.80 -6.82 10.87
CA SER A 430 -18.24 -6.71 10.59
C SER A 430 -19.11 -7.39 11.64
N GLN A 431 -18.58 -8.45 12.29
CA GLN A 431 -19.25 -9.18 13.35
C GLN A 431 -19.17 -8.49 14.72
N SER A 432 -18.05 -7.82 15.00
CA SER A 432 -17.74 -7.24 16.30
C SER A 432 -18.08 -5.75 16.42
N SER A 433 -18.08 -4.99 15.32
CA SER A 433 -18.26 -3.55 15.33
C SER A 433 -19.53 -3.07 14.61
N GLU A 434 -19.85 -1.79 14.77
CA GLU A 434 -20.94 -1.15 14.05
C GLU A 434 -20.53 -0.85 12.61
N PRO A 435 -21.42 -1.15 11.60
CA PRO A 435 -21.11 -0.86 10.20
C PRO A 435 -20.84 0.64 9.95
N TYR A 436 -19.84 0.92 9.12
CA TYR A 436 -19.46 2.29 8.76
C TYR A 436 -20.63 3.16 8.31
N ALA A 437 -21.61 2.62 7.60
CA ALA A 437 -22.75 3.37 7.13
C ALA A 437 -23.62 3.93 8.29
N ILE A 438 -23.70 3.23 9.42
CA ILE A 438 -24.44 3.67 10.61
C ILE A 438 -23.58 4.63 11.42
N GLU A 439 -22.29 4.31 11.59
CA GLU A 439 -21.32 5.20 12.26
C GLU A 439 -21.25 6.56 11.57
N TYR A 440 -21.18 6.60 10.24
CA TYR A 440 -21.20 7.82 9.45
C TYR A 440 -22.44 8.66 9.67
N LEU A 441 -23.64 8.04 9.65
CA LEU A 441 -24.90 8.73 9.91
C LEU A 441 -24.96 9.29 11.34
N ARG A 442 -24.43 8.56 12.33
CA ARG A 442 -24.36 9.01 13.72
C ARG A 442 -23.44 10.21 13.86
N ARG A 443 -22.22 10.14 13.30
CA ARG A 443 -21.29 11.28 13.30
C ARG A 443 -21.85 12.51 12.58
N ASN A 444 -22.54 12.29 11.47
CA ASN A 444 -23.19 13.37 10.75
C ASN A 444 -24.34 14.00 11.56
N LEU A 445 -25.09 13.20 12.29
CA LEU A 445 -26.13 13.69 13.20
C LEU A 445 -25.51 14.54 14.32
N ASP A 446 -24.37 14.12 14.91
CA ASP A 446 -23.67 14.86 15.94
C ASP A 446 -23.15 16.21 15.41
N LEU A 447 -22.61 16.24 14.20
CA LEU A 447 -22.18 17.47 13.53
C LEU A 447 -23.36 18.42 13.27
N LEU A 448 -24.49 17.90 12.79
CA LEU A 448 -25.69 18.70 12.57
C LEU A 448 -26.28 19.23 13.90
N ASN A 449 -26.23 18.46 14.97
CA ASN A 449 -26.64 18.93 16.30
C ASN A 449 -25.73 20.05 16.81
N THR A 450 -24.41 19.93 16.63
CA THR A 450 -23.46 21.00 16.97
C THR A 450 -23.75 22.26 16.14
N GLN A 451 -24.03 22.12 14.84
CA GLN A 451 -24.39 23.23 13.96
C GLN A 451 -25.70 23.89 14.42
N LYS A 452 -26.68 23.10 14.81
CA LYS A 452 -27.96 23.57 15.39
C LYS A 452 -27.71 24.43 16.65
N GLU A 453 -26.89 23.93 17.60
CA GLU A 453 -26.58 24.68 18.83
C GLU A 453 -25.89 26.01 18.54
N ILE A 454 -25.03 26.08 17.51
CA ILE A 454 -24.40 27.34 17.10
C ILE A 454 -25.43 28.31 16.54
N LEU A 455 -26.30 27.84 15.63
CA LEU A 455 -27.34 28.68 15.03
C LEU A 455 -28.39 29.15 16.03
N GLU A 456 -28.75 28.33 17.02
CA GLU A 456 -29.62 28.72 18.13
C GLU A 456 -29.02 29.85 19.01
N LYS A 457 -27.69 29.82 19.21
CA LYS A 457 -26.99 30.90 19.93
C LYS A 457 -26.88 32.16 19.10
N GLU A 458 -26.71 32.05 17.79
CA GLU A 458 -26.70 33.17 16.85
C GLU A 458 -28.08 33.83 16.79
N ASP A 459 -29.15 33.06 16.65
CA ASP A 459 -30.55 33.56 16.66
C ASP A 459 -30.90 34.24 17.97
N ALA A 460 -30.49 33.66 19.11
CA ALA A 460 -30.66 34.28 20.45
C ALA A 460 -29.85 35.56 20.61
N SER A 461 -28.79 35.76 19.83
CA SER A 461 -27.95 36.98 19.84
C SER A 461 -28.42 38.05 18.85
N GLY A 462 -29.56 37.81 18.15
CA GLY A 462 -30.17 38.75 17.21
C GLY A 462 -29.67 38.71 15.79
N PHE A 463 -28.92 37.68 15.41
CA PHE A 463 -28.56 37.45 14.01
C PHE A 463 -29.66 36.62 13.32
N GLU A 464 -30.06 37.00 12.11
CA GLU A 464 -31.07 36.27 11.32
C GLU A 464 -30.51 34.91 10.82
N SER A 465 -30.78 33.85 11.59
CA SER A 465 -30.37 32.48 11.24
C SER A 465 -31.52 31.46 11.17
N LYS A 466 -32.79 31.94 11.18
CA LYS A 466 -33.99 31.07 11.22
C LYS A 466 -34.09 30.12 10.06
N ASP A 467 -33.88 30.62 8.81
CA ASP A 467 -33.97 29.78 7.61
C ASP A 467 -32.89 28.68 7.59
N LYS A 468 -31.68 29.03 8.05
CA LYS A 468 -30.58 28.07 8.19
C LYS A 468 -30.87 27.04 9.27
N LEU A 469 -31.54 27.47 10.38
CA LEU A 469 -31.91 26.58 11.47
C LEU A 469 -32.98 25.59 11.03
N ASP A 470 -34.00 26.05 10.29
CA ASP A 470 -35.05 25.18 9.73
C ASP A 470 -34.49 24.15 8.72
N ASP A 471 -33.53 24.55 7.91
CA ASP A 471 -32.84 23.66 6.98
C ASP A 471 -32.03 22.59 7.72
N VAL A 472 -31.32 22.99 8.79
CA VAL A 472 -30.56 22.05 9.64
C VAL A 472 -31.50 21.10 10.38
N LEU A 473 -32.66 21.58 10.88
CA LEU A 473 -33.67 20.74 11.53
C LEU A 473 -34.23 19.71 10.56
N LYS A 474 -34.52 20.08 9.30
CA LYS A 474 -34.94 19.13 8.25
C LYS A 474 -33.86 18.07 8.00
N LYS A 475 -32.60 18.46 7.87
CA LYS A 475 -31.48 17.54 7.67
C LYS A 475 -31.31 16.60 8.87
N ILE A 476 -31.46 17.09 10.12
CA ILE A 476 -31.45 16.27 11.32
C ILE A 476 -32.56 15.23 11.31
N ALA A 477 -33.80 15.62 10.98
CA ALA A 477 -34.94 14.71 10.91
C ALA A 477 -34.73 13.63 9.85
N ASP A 478 -34.26 14.01 8.68
CA ASP A 478 -33.95 13.09 7.56
C ASP A 478 -32.81 12.11 7.91
N THR A 479 -31.72 12.62 8.50
CA THR A 479 -30.59 11.80 8.94
C THR A 479 -30.98 10.84 10.05
N LYS A 480 -31.83 11.28 11.00
CA LYS A 480 -32.35 10.46 12.08
C LYS A 480 -33.29 9.36 11.57
N SER A 481 -34.14 9.66 10.58
CA SER A 481 -34.97 8.64 9.91
C SER A 481 -34.10 7.58 9.24
N LYS A 482 -33.12 7.98 8.44
CA LYS A 482 -32.17 7.07 7.77
C LYS A 482 -31.36 6.24 8.77
N LEU A 483 -30.95 6.83 9.89
CA LEU A 483 -30.24 6.13 10.95
C LEU A 483 -31.12 5.04 11.58
N ASN A 484 -32.37 5.37 11.90
CA ASN A 484 -33.33 4.44 12.51
C ASN A 484 -33.64 3.27 11.54
N GLU A 485 -33.88 3.56 10.26
CA GLU A 485 -34.10 2.54 9.23
C GLU A 485 -32.91 1.58 9.10
N LYS A 486 -31.69 2.12 9.00
CA LYS A 486 -30.49 1.29 8.88
C LYS A 486 -30.20 0.49 10.15
N THR A 487 -30.45 1.06 11.32
CA THR A 487 -30.30 0.36 12.61
C THR A 487 -31.32 -0.77 12.75
N ALA A 488 -32.57 -0.54 12.37
CA ALA A 488 -33.60 -1.58 12.38
C ALA A 488 -33.29 -2.71 11.36
N LEU A 489 -32.78 -2.33 10.18
CA LEU A 489 -32.34 -3.30 9.17
C LEU A 489 -31.16 -4.13 9.69
N LEU A 490 -30.16 -3.49 10.32
CA LEU A 490 -29.01 -4.19 10.91
C LEU A 490 -29.45 -5.20 11.99
N ALA A 491 -30.42 -4.84 12.82
CA ALA A 491 -30.94 -5.75 13.85
C ALA A 491 -31.53 -7.00 13.21
N LYS A 492 -32.34 -6.86 12.16
CA LYS A 492 -32.93 -8.00 11.41
C LYS A 492 -31.85 -8.86 10.74
N ILE A 493 -30.83 -8.21 10.15
CA ILE A 493 -29.69 -8.91 9.52
C ILE A 493 -28.91 -9.71 10.57
N LYS A 494 -28.63 -9.13 11.74
CA LYS A 494 -27.90 -9.81 12.83
C LYS A 494 -28.69 -11.02 13.35
N GLU A 495 -29.99 -10.89 13.52
CA GLU A 495 -30.88 -12.01 13.94
C GLU A 495 -30.85 -13.14 12.90
N ALA A 496 -31.05 -12.82 11.62
CA ALA A 496 -30.99 -13.82 10.54
C ALA A 496 -29.60 -14.48 10.43
N ALA A 497 -28.53 -13.70 10.60
CA ALA A 497 -27.18 -14.21 10.56
C ALA A 497 -26.85 -15.11 11.76
N GLN A 498 -27.33 -14.77 12.97
CA GLN A 498 -27.15 -15.60 14.15
C GLN A 498 -27.88 -16.95 14.00
N ASN A 499 -29.10 -16.96 13.46
CA ASN A 499 -29.86 -18.18 13.18
C ASN A 499 -29.09 -19.07 12.17
N TYR A 500 -28.56 -18.46 11.12
CA TYR A 500 -27.74 -19.17 10.12
C TYR A 500 -26.46 -19.75 10.75
N ILE A 501 -25.71 -18.97 11.53
CA ILE A 501 -24.45 -19.40 12.18
C ILE A 501 -24.72 -20.52 13.19
N SER A 502 -25.77 -20.39 13.99
CA SER A 502 -26.15 -21.42 14.98
C SER A 502 -26.47 -22.75 14.32
N LEU A 503 -27.34 -22.74 13.29
CA LEU A 503 -27.72 -23.95 12.54
C LEU A 503 -26.52 -24.58 11.84
N ARG A 504 -25.62 -23.76 11.28
CA ARG A 504 -24.39 -24.25 10.66
C ARG A 504 -23.45 -24.92 11.67
N ASN A 505 -23.27 -24.29 12.85
CA ASN A 505 -22.41 -24.84 13.88
C ASN A 505 -22.97 -26.16 14.45
N GLU A 506 -24.29 -26.26 14.62
CA GLU A 506 -24.95 -27.53 14.97
C GLU A 506 -24.71 -28.60 13.90
N PHE A 507 -24.83 -28.22 12.62
CA PHE A 507 -24.63 -29.16 11.51
C PHE A 507 -23.20 -29.68 11.42
N VAL A 508 -22.19 -28.83 11.71
CA VAL A 508 -20.78 -29.21 11.66
C VAL A 508 -20.38 -30.08 12.86
N ASN A 509 -20.92 -29.79 14.05
CA ASN A 509 -20.52 -30.46 15.29
C ASN A 509 -21.28 -31.76 15.56
N ASP A 510 -22.42 -32.00 14.90
CA ASP A 510 -23.29 -33.16 15.17
C ASP A 510 -23.05 -34.29 14.16
N ASN A 511 -22.11 -35.19 14.50
CA ASN A 511 -21.80 -36.37 13.69
C ASN A 511 -22.82 -37.52 13.80
N SER A 512 -23.89 -37.38 14.63
CA SER A 512 -24.84 -38.45 14.95
C SER A 512 -26.13 -38.42 14.14
N VAL A 513 -26.32 -37.42 13.25
CA VAL A 513 -27.57 -37.15 12.50
C VAL A 513 -27.69 -38.07 11.27
N SER A 514 -28.94 -38.55 11.01
CA SER A 514 -29.24 -39.37 9.83
C SER A 514 -29.04 -38.58 8.52
N GLU A 515 -28.78 -39.27 7.40
CA GLU A 515 -28.54 -38.62 6.09
C GLU A 515 -29.77 -37.82 5.61
N GLU A 516 -30.99 -38.23 5.98
CA GLU A 516 -32.23 -37.52 5.64
C GLU A 516 -32.34 -36.17 6.40
N GLU A 517 -31.98 -36.16 7.68
CA GLU A 517 -31.97 -34.92 8.49
C GLU A 517 -30.85 -34.00 8.06
N LYS A 518 -29.70 -34.52 7.65
CA LYS A 518 -28.62 -33.74 7.04
C LYS A 518 -29.06 -33.06 5.75
N ALA A 519 -29.84 -33.75 4.92
CA ALA A 519 -30.37 -33.16 3.68
C ALA A 519 -31.33 -32.00 3.97
N LYS A 520 -32.23 -32.16 4.93
CA LYS A 520 -33.18 -31.09 5.35
C LYS A 520 -32.44 -29.87 5.93
N LYS A 521 -31.51 -30.09 6.85
CA LYS A 521 -30.70 -29.00 7.43
C LYS A 521 -29.88 -28.26 6.36
N ARG A 522 -29.40 -28.96 5.31
CA ARG A 522 -28.74 -28.32 4.17
C ARG A 522 -29.64 -27.40 3.36
N GLU A 523 -30.87 -27.86 3.06
CA GLU A 523 -31.88 -27.04 2.37
C GLU A 523 -32.23 -25.79 3.20
N GLU A 524 -32.38 -25.95 4.51
CA GLU A 524 -32.69 -24.86 5.43
C GLU A 524 -31.54 -23.85 5.47
N LEU A 525 -30.27 -24.30 5.56
CA LEU A 525 -29.09 -23.44 5.48
C LEU A 525 -29.01 -22.67 4.16
N VAL A 526 -29.28 -23.31 3.02
CA VAL A 526 -29.30 -22.63 1.71
C VAL A 526 -30.40 -21.57 1.65
N THR A 527 -31.56 -21.88 2.23
CA THR A 527 -32.71 -20.96 2.26
C THR A 527 -32.42 -19.74 3.12
N LEU A 528 -31.86 -19.97 4.33
CA LEU A 528 -31.44 -18.88 5.24
C LEU A 528 -30.33 -18.01 4.63
N ARG A 529 -29.35 -18.61 3.95
CA ARG A 529 -28.31 -17.87 3.26
C ARG A 529 -28.85 -16.98 2.13
N LYS A 530 -29.80 -17.51 1.34
CA LYS A 530 -30.49 -16.72 0.30
C LYS A 530 -31.26 -15.56 0.90
N ALA A 531 -32.07 -15.82 1.93
CA ALA A 531 -32.84 -14.78 2.63
C ALA A 531 -31.94 -13.70 3.22
N LEU A 532 -30.78 -14.06 3.81
CA LEU A 532 -29.81 -13.13 4.34
C LEU A 532 -29.20 -12.27 3.22
N ASN A 533 -28.84 -12.86 2.08
CA ASN A 533 -28.31 -12.13 0.93
C ASN A 533 -29.33 -11.17 0.31
N GLU A 534 -30.60 -11.57 0.23
CA GLU A 534 -31.69 -10.72 -0.25
C GLU A 534 -31.94 -9.52 0.68
N LEU A 535 -31.89 -9.72 2.00
CA LEU A 535 -32.02 -8.66 3.00
C LEU A 535 -30.86 -7.63 2.93
N GLN A 536 -29.65 -8.07 2.59
CA GLN A 536 -28.47 -7.20 2.57
C GLN A 536 -28.23 -6.51 1.22
N GLY A 537 -28.72 -7.08 0.13
CA GLY A 537 -28.53 -6.54 -1.23
C GLY A 537 -27.06 -6.48 -1.67
N GLU A 538 -26.71 -5.46 -2.45
CA GLU A 538 -25.37 -5.32 -3.04
C GLU A 538 -24.27 -4.86 -2.05
N SER A 539 -24.66 -4.30 -0.90
CA SER A 539 -23.72 -3.75 0.10
C SER A 539 -23.95 -4.40 1.46
N PRO A 540 -23.41 -5.59 1.71
CA PRO A 540 -23.63 -6.31 2.95
C PRO A 540 -23.05 -5.56 4.15
N MET A 541 -23.89 -5.37 5.20
CA MET A 541 -23.49 -4.75 6.46
C MET A 541 -22.94 -5.74 7.48
N PHE A 542 -23.24 -7.03 7.33
CA PHE A 542 -22.79 -8.10 8.21
C PHE A 542 -22.38 -9.31 7.38
N LEU A 543 -21.16 -9.80 7.60
CA LEU A 543 -20.61 -10.95 6.89
C LEU A 543 -20.54 -12.14 7.85
N PRO A 544 -21.32 -13.22 7.63
CA PRO A 544 -21.34 -14.38 8.53
C PRO A 544 -20.10 -15.27 8.38
N GLU A 545 -19.44 -15.23 7.23
CA GLU A 545 -18.32 -16.06 6.86
C GLU A 545 -17.46 -15.37 5.79
N VAL A 546 -16.24 -15.85 5.60
CA VAL A 546 -15.37 -15.39 4.51
C VAL A 546 -15.74 -16.20 3.26
N ASP A 547 -16.40 -15.56 2.32
CA ASP A 547 -16.84 -16.10 1.04
C ASP A 547 -16.15 -15.41 -0.14
N SER A 548 -16.57 -15.75 -1.35
CA SER A 548 -16.05 -15.13 -2.58
C SER A 548 -16.35 -13.62 -2.65
N GLN A 549 -17.46 -13.14 -2.06
CA GLN A 549 -17.82 -11.72 -2.05
C GLN A 549 -16.94 -10.92 -1.09
N ALA A 550 -16.64 -11.45 0.10
CA ALA A 550 -15.71 -10.83 1.05
C ALA A 550 -14.32 -10.64 0.42
N VAL A 551 -13.79 -11.67 -0.25
CA VAL A 551 -12.53 -11.62 -0.98
C VAL A 551 -12.57 -10.60 -2.11
N ALA A 552 -13.61 -10.63 -2.94
CA ALA A 552 -13.75 -9.69 -4.05
C ALA A 552 -13.88 -8.24 -3.57
N SER A 553 -14.50 -8.00 -2.41
CA SER A 553 -14.60 -6.66 -1.83
C SER A 553 -13.23 -6.09 -1.42
N VAL A 554 -12.34 -6.93 -0.89
CA VAL A 554 -10.96 -6.52 -0.56
C VAL A 554 -10.19 -6.15 -1.82
N ILE A 555 -10.29 -6.98 -2.85
CA ILE A 555 -9.62 -6.72 -4.13
C ILE A 555 -10.18 -5.45 -4.80
N SER A 556 -11.50 -5.23 -4.69
CA SER A 556 -12.16 -4.00 -5.16
C SER A 556 -11.60 -2.75 -4.48
N GLU A 557 -11.41 -2.79 -3.17
CA GLU A 557 -10.82 -1.69 -2.40
C GLU A 557 -9.35 -1.42 -2.81
N TRP A 558 -8.56 -2.48 -3.02
CA TRP A 558 -7.15 -2.33 -3.38
C TRP A 558 -6.93 -1.88 -4.83
N THR A 559 -7.80 -2.31 -5.73
CA THR A 559 -7.65 -2.04 -7.18
C THR A 559 -8.52 -0.90 -7.69
N GLY A 560 -9.55 -0.51 -6.93
CA GLY A 560 -10.56 0.46 -7.35
C GLY A 560 -11.56 -0.08 -8.38
N ILE A 561 -11.58 -1.39 -8.65
CA ILE A 561 -12.51 -2.02 -9.61
C ILE A 561 -13.80 -2.38 -8.87
N PRO A 562 -14.99 -1.96 -9.33
CA PRO A 562 -16.26 -2.23 -8.65
C PRO A 562 -16.56 -3.71 -8.48
N LEU A 563 -17.07 -4.08 -7.30
CA LEU A 563 -17.38 -5.45 -6.91
C LEU A 563 -18.33 -6.17 -7.88
N GLY A 564 -19.41 -5.51 -8.30
CA GLY A 564 -20.40 -6.09 -9.20
C GLY A 564 -19.86 -6.54 -10.56
N LYS A 565 -18.74 -5.93 -11.00
CA LYS A 565 -18.03 -6.31 -12.23
C LYS A 565 -17.07 -7.49 -12.03
N MET A 566 -16.76 -7.87 -10.78
CA MET A 566 -15.87 -8.99 -10.47
C MET A 566 -16.60 -10.32 -10.29
N VAL A 567 -17.84 -10.30 -9.80
CA VAL A 567 -18.50 -11.51 -9.26
C VAL A 567 -19.65 -12.06 -10.09
N LYS A 568 -20.49 -11.25 -10.70
CA LYS A 568 -21.76 -11.77 -11.29
C LYS A 568 -22.04 -11.53 -12.76
N ASP A 569 -21.60 -10.43 -13.39
CA ASP A 569 -22.14 -10.00 -14.70
C ASP A 569 -21.09 -9.65 -15.76
N GLU A 570 -19.86 -10.13 -15.61
CA GLU A 570 -18.82 -9.81 -16.59
C GLU A 570 -19.19 -10.28 -17.99
N ILE A 571 -19.79 -11.46 -18.11
CA ILE A 571 -20.20 -12.02 -19.40
C ILE A 571 -21.34 -11.19 -20.01
N LYS A 572 -22.36 -10.83 -19.22
CA LYS A 572 -23.47 -10.01 -19.70
C LYS A 572 -23.02 -8.59 -20.05
N SER A 573 -22.19 -7.97 -19.20
CA SER A 573 -21.65 -6.63 -19.44
C SER A 573 -20.78 -6.57 -20.70
N VAL A 574 -20.00 -7.62 -20.96
CA VAL A 574 -19.19 -7.71 -22.17
C VAL A 574 -20.06 -7.96 -23.40
N LEU A 575 -21.11 -8.75 -23.30
CA LEU A 575 -22.04 -8.99 -24.41
C LEU A 575 -22.89 -7.77 -24.76
N SER A 576 -23.25 -6.95 -23.75
CA SER A 576 -24.00 -5.69 -23.94
C SER A 576 -23.11 -4.46 -24.12
N LEU A 577 -21.79 -4.64 -24.23
CA LEU A 577 -20.81 -3.54 -24.27
C LEU A 577 -21.10 -2.53 -25.39
N ALA A 578 -21.38 -3.01 -26.59
CA ALA A 578 -21.68 -2.14 -27.73
C ALA A 578 -22.92 -1.27 -27.46
N ASP A 579 -23.98 -1.88 -26.91
CA ASP A 579 -25.25 -1.18 -26.68
C ASP A 579 -25.12 -0.09 -25.61
N ILE A 580 -24.34 -0.38 -24.56
CA ILE A 580 -24.05 0.61 -23.52
C ILE A 580 -23.22 1.77 -24.09
N MET A 581 -22.22 1.48 -24.92
CA MET A 581 -21.36 2.50 -25.50
C MET A 581 -22.12 3.38 -26.51
N LYS A 582 -23.07 2.81 -27.27
CA LYS A 582 -23.93 3.54 -28.25
C LYS A 582 -24.80 4.59 -27.59
N GLN A 583 -25.14 4.48 -26.32
CA GLN A 583 -25.90 5.48 -25.56
C GLN A 583 -25.13 6.79 -25.35
N ARG A 584 -23.80 6.73 -25.36
CA ARG A 584 -22.94 7.90 -25.09
C ARG A 584 -22.14 8.36 -26.32
N VAL A 585 -21.70 7.42 -27.14
CA VAL A 585 -20.96 7.70 -28.39
C VAL A 585 -21.92 7.55 -29.57
N ILE A 586 -22.31 8.67 -30.16
CA ILE A 586 -23.35 8.72 -31.18
C ILE A 586 -22.74 8.69 -32.57
N GLY A 587 -23.35 7.91 -33.49
CA GLY A 587 -23.04 7.89 -34.93
C GLY A 587 -21.81 7.04 -35.29
N GLN A 588 -21.29 6.20 -34.37
CA GLN A 588 -20.13 5.36 -34.64
C GLN A 588 -20.39 3.86 -34.33
N ASP A 589 -21.62 3.42 -34.52
CA ASP A 589 -22.10 2.10 -34.12
C ASP A 589 -21.24 0.95 -34.58
N HIS A 590 -20.81 0.96 -35.85
CA HIS A 590 -19.90 -0.03 -36.44
C HIS A 590 -18.57 -0.14 -35.70
N GLY A 591 -17.99 1.01 -35.33
CA GLY A 591 -16.72 1.04 -34.56
C GLY A 591 -16.88 0.48 -33.17
N LEU A 592 -17.97 0.80 -32.48
CA LEU A 592 -18.28 0.30 -31.15
C LEU A 592 -18.52 -1.20 -31.16
N GLU A 593 -19.22 -1.72 -32.16
CA GLU A 593 -19.43 -3.17 -32.37
C GLU A 593 -18.11 -3.92 -32.61
N LEU A 594 -17.20 -3.35 -33.41
CA LEU A 594 -15.89 -3.96 -33.68
C LEU A 594 -15.04 -3.97 -32.40
N ILE A 595 -15.05 -2.88 -31.62
CA ILE A 595 -14.38 -2.79 -30.33
C ILE A 595 -14.93 -3.86 -29.38
N ALA A 596 -16.25 -3.94 -29.23
CA ALA A 596 -16.90 -4.93 -28.38
C ALA A 596 -16.56 -6.35 -28.81
N LYS A 597 -16.59 -6.66 -30.09
CA LYS A 597 -16.23 -7.97 -30.63
C LYS A 597 -14.79 -8.38 -30.27
N ARG A 598 -13.83 -7.45 -30.39
CA ARG A 598 -12.43 -7.69 -30.02
C ARG A 598 -12.27 -7.98 -28.54
N ILE A 599 -12.95 -7.20 -27.70
CA ILE A 599 -12.92 -7.35 -26.26
C ILE A 599 -13.57 -8.68 -25.86
N THR A 600 -14.71 -9.03 -26.46
CA THR A 600 -15.39 -10.31 -26.21
C THR A 600 -14.48 -11.51 -26.53
N THR A 601 -13.77 -11.47 -27.67
CA THR A 601 -12.83 -12.53 -28.04
C THR A 601 -11.69 -12.69 -27.03
N ALA A 602 -11.13 -11.58 -26.56
CA ALA A 602 -10.06 -11.62 -25.57
C ALA A 602 -10.57 -12.12 -24.20
N ARG A 603 -11.76 -11.71 -23.78
CA ARG A 603 -12.39 -12.13 -22.52
C ARG A 603 -12.82 -13.60 -22.53
N ALA A 604 -13.16 -14.15 -23.68
CA ALA A 604 -13.42 -15.58 -23.86
C ALA A 604 -12.12 -16.44 -23.82
N SER A 605 -10.97 -15.82 -23.55
CA SER A 605 -9.65 -16.48 -23.54
C SER A 605 -9.28 -17.15 -24.88
N LEU A 606 -9.86 -16.69 -25.99
CA LEU A 606 -9.55 -17.14 -27.34
C LEU A 606 -8.48 -16.26 -28.01
N GLY A 607 -8.07 -15.18 -27.39
CA GLY A 607 -6.98 -14.31 -27.83
C GLY A 607 -5.62 -14.81 -27.38
N ASP A 608 -4.54 -14.21 -27.90
CA ASP A 608 -3.18 -14.49 -27.46
C ASP A 608 -2.97 -13.93 -26.03
N PRO A 609 -2.67 -14.78 -25.04
CA PRO A 609 -2.53 -14.35 -23.64
C PRO A 609 -1.32 -13.44 -23.41
N ASN A 610 -0.40 -13.36 -24.38
CA ASN A 610 0.80 -12.52 -24.28
C ASN A 610 0.61 -11.10 -24.83
N LYS A 611 -0.54 -10.78 -25.43
CA LYS A 611 -0.82 -9.47 -26.01
C LYS A 611 -1.76 -8.66 -25.15
N PRO A 612 -1.83 -7.31 -25.32
CA PRO A 612 -2.91 -6.51 -24.77
C PRO A 612 -4.30 -7.03 -25.18
N ILE A 613 -5.31 -6.76 -24.36
CA ILE A 613 -6.71 -7.17 -24.64
C ILE A 613 -7.14 -6.78 -26.05
N ALA A 614 -6.86 -5.52 -26.44
CA ALA A 614 -7.05 -5.03 -27.80
C ALA A 614 -6.09 -3.86 -28.07
N VAL A 615 -5.66 -3.73 -29.31
CA VAL A 615 -4.94 -2.55 -29.81
C VAL A 615 -5.73 -2.00 -31.00
N ILE A 616 -6.30 -0.82 -30.83
CA ILE A 616 -7.27 -0.24 -31.75
C ILE A 616 -6.85 1.16 -32.16
N MET A 617 -6.80 1.45 -33.44
CA MET A 617 -6.57 2.79 -33.97
C MET A 617 -7.90 3.37 -34.48
N LEU A 618 -8.33 4.46 -33.86
CA LEU A 618 -9.49 5.25 -34.28
C LEU A 618 -9.03 6.35 -35.23
N ALA A 619 -9.42 6.23 -36.49
CA ALA A 619 -9.01 7.16 -37.55
C ALA A 619 -10.19 7.94 -38.08
N GLY A 620 -10.04 9.24 -38.29
CA GLY A 620 -11.10 10.09 -38.86
C GLY A 620 -11.02 11.55 -38.42
N PRO A 621 -11.99 12.38 -38.85
CA PRO A 621 -11.98 13.80 -38.57
C PRO A 621 -11.96 14.18 -37.10
N SER A 622 -11.65 15.42 -36.79
CA SER A 622 -11.67 15.89 -35.39
C SER A 622 -13.10 16.00 -34.87
N GLY A 623 -13.32 15.77 -33.60
CA GLY A 623 -14.63 15.97 -32.95
C GLY A 623 -15.69 14.88 -33.21
N VAL A 624 -15.35 13.73 -33.83
CA VAL A 624 -16.29 12.63 -34.13
C VAL A 624 -16.48 11.64 -32.99
N GLY A 625 -15.86 11.87 -31.83
CA GLY A 625 -16.06 11.05 -30.63
C GLY A 625 -14.94 10.05 -30.30
N LYS A 626 -13.74 10.14 -30.91
CA LYS A 626 -12.61 9.23 -30.69
C LYS A 626 -12.20 9.15 -29.20
N THR A 627 -11.98 10.31 -28.56
CA THR A 627 -11.61 10.40 -27.14
C THR A 627 -12.77 9.98 -26.22
N GLU A 628 -14.03 10.34 -26.58
CA GLU A 628 -15.23 9.95 -25.85
C GLU A 628 -15.41 8.42 -25.84
N THR A 629 -15.03 7.74 -26.91
CA THR A 629 -15.03 6.28 -26.97
C THR A 629 -14.09 5.67 -25.93
N ALA A 630 -12.88 6.23 -25.78
CA ALA A 630 -11.94 5.75 -24.78
C ALA A 630 -12.43 5.97 -23.34
N LEU A 631 -13.04 7.14 -23.06
CA LEU A 631 -13.67 7.47 -21.78
C LEU A 631 -14.81 6.50 -21.45
N THR A 632 -15.73 6.33 -22.40
CA THR A 632 -16.89 5.44 -22.24
C THR A 632 -16.46 4.00 -22.05
N LEU A 633 -15.43 3.56 -22.78
CA LEU A 633 -14.88 2.21 -22.64
C LEU A 633 -14.24 2.00 -21.25
N ALA A 634 -13.50 2.97 -20.74
CA ALA A 634 -12.90 2.88 -19.41
C ALA A 634 -13.98 2.79 -18.32
N GLU A 635 -15.02 3.60 -18.41
CA GLU A 635 -16.17 3.56 -17.50
C GLU A 635 -16.92 2.22 -17.59
N THR A 636 -17.20 1.74 -18.80
CA THR A 636 -17.97 0.51 -18.98
C THR A 636 -17.21 -0.74 -18.59
N LEU A 637 -15.92 -0.87 -18.95
CA LEU A 637 -15.12 -2.05 -18.65
C LEU A 637 -14.61 -2.07 -17.21
N TYR A 638 -14.16 -0.91 -16.73
CA TYR A 638 -13.42 -0.82 -15.44
C TYR A 638 -14.14 0.03 -14.39
N GLY A 639 -15.37 0.49 -14.68
CA GLY A 639 -16.28 1.11 -13.73
C GLY A 639 -16.06 2.59 -13.43
N SER A 640 -15.02 3.20 -13.98
CA SER A 640 -14.73 4.62 -13.78
C SER A 640 -13.90 5.20 -14.93
N GLU A 641 -14.21 6.42 -15.33
CA GLU A 641 -13.37 7.21 -16.25
C GLU A 641 -11.94 7.41 -15.70
N LYS A 642 -11.76 7.34 -14.37
CA LYS A 642 -10.43 7.41 -13.73
C LYS A 642 -9.49 6.27 -14.14
N ASN A 643 -10.01 5.20 -14.70
CA ASN A 643 -9.22 4.08 -15.24
C ASN A 643 -8.79 4.30 -16.70
N LEU A 644 -8.98 5.51 -17.23
CA LEU A 644 -8.35 5.97 -18.46
C LEU A 644 -6.97 6.56 -18.14
N ILE A 645 -5.95 6.09 -18.87
CA ILE A 645 -4.60 6.67 -18.90
C ILE A 645 -4.48 7.39 -20.25
N THR A 646 -4.45 8.71 -20.22
CA THR A 646 -4.32 9.53 -21.42
C THR A 646 -2.89 10.02 -21.58
N ILE A 647 -2.29 9.75 -22.71
CA ILE A 647 -0.98 10.25 -23.12
C ILE A 647 -1.16 11.03 -24.42
N ASN A 648 -0.89 12.32 -24.35
CA ASN A 648 -0.92 13.18 -25.53
C ASN A 648 0.39 13.02 -26.30
N MET A 649 0.35 12.42 -27.47
CA MET A 649 1.52 12.14 -28.28
C MET A 649 2.16 13.39 -28.89
N SER A 650 1.46 14.52 -28.88
CA SER A 650 2.05 15.82 -29.30
C SER A 650 3.16 16.30 -28.35
N GLU A 651 3.24 15.78 -27.12
CA GLU A 651 4.34 16.07 -26.18
C GLU A 651 5.61 15.29 -26.50
N PHE A 652 5.54 14.29 -27.38
CA PHE A 652 6.61 13.32 -27.69
C PHE A 652 7.08 13.42 -29.13
N GLN A 653 7.30 14.64 -29.63
CA GLN A 653 7.72 14.91 -31.01
C GLN A 653 9.23 14.74 -31.23
N GLU A 654 10.02 14.71 -30.17
CA GLU A 654 11.47 14.62 -30.24
C GLU A 654 12.00 13.26 -29.72
N ALA A 655 13.10 12.79 -30.30
CA ALA A 655 13.65 11.47 -29.96
C ALA A 655 14.01 11.30 -28.47
N HIS A 656 14.47 12.37 -27.79
CA HIS A 656 14.84 12.31 -26.39
C HIS A 656 13.64 12.11 -25.44
N THR A 657 12.43 12.45 -25.89
CA THR A 657 11.21 12.31 -25.09
C THR A 657 10.76 10.86 -24.90
N VAL A 658 11.34 9.89 -25.64
CA VAL A 658 11.13 8.45 -25.42
C VAL A 658 11.51 8.05 -24.01
N SER A 659 12.58 8.66 -23.45
CA SER A 659 13.01 8.43 -22.07
C SER A 659 11.98 8.89 -21.04
N THR A 660 11.22 9.94 -21.32
CA THR A 660 10.13 10.41 -20.44
C THR A 660 8.95 9.42 -20.41
N LEU A 661 8.68 8.72 -21.52
CA LEU A 661 7.63 7.69 -21.57
C LEU A 661 8.01 6.41 -20.82
N LYS A 662 9.22 5.93 -21.05
CA LYS A 662 9.73 4.64 -20.56
C LYS A 662 10.47 4.76 -19.23
N GLY A 663 11.13 5.89 -18.97
CA GLY A 663 12.14 6.12 -17.95
C GLY A 663 13.54 6.11 -18.56
N ALA A 664 14.45 6.94 -18.03
CA ALA A 664 15.82 7.05 -18.49
C ALA A 664 16.68 5.85 -18.04
N PRO A 665 17.44 5.20 -18.94
CA PRO A 665 18.34 4.13 -18.55
C PRO A 665 19.55 4.65 -17.75
N PRO A 666 20.29 3.77 -17.04
CA PRO A 666 21.47 4.13 -16.29
C PRO A 666 22.50 4.91 -17.13
N GLY A 667 22.98 6.05 -16.62
CA GLY A 667 23.96 6.89 -17.29
C GLY A 667 23.39 8.05 -18.11
N TYR A 668 22.07 8.16 -18.26
CA TYR A 668 21.41 9.28 -18.91
C TYR A 668 20.82 10.27 -17.90
N VAL A 669 20.66 11.53 -18.32
CA VAL A 669 20.00 12.58 -17.53
C VAL A 669 18.55 12.15 -17.24
N GLY A 670 18.14 12.23 -15.96
CA GLY A 670 16.82 11.74 -15.52
C GLY A 670 16.82 10.25 -15.07
N TYR A 671 18.00 9.62 -14.93
CA TYR A 671 18.06 8.28 -14.34
C TYR A 671 17.49 8.28 -12.92
N GLY A 672 16.59 7.34 -12.65
CA GLY A 672 15.82 7.28 -11.38
C GLY A 672 14.46 7.95 -11.47
N GLU A 673 14.19 8.75 -12.51
CA GLU A 673 12.83 9.21 -12.81
C GLU A 673 12.08 8.11 -13.56
N CYS A 674 10.93 7.74 -13.03
CA CYS A 674 10.09 6.71 -13.63
C CYS A 674 9.36 7.27 -14.86
N GLY A 675 9.22 6.48 -15.93
CA GLY A 675 8.49 6.90 -17.13
C GLY A 675 7.00 7.11 -16.89
N VAL A 676 6.43 8.14 -17.51
CA VAL A 676 5.01 8.52 -17.31
C VAL A 676 4.06 7.36 -17.64
N LEU A 677 4.25 6.71 -18.79
CA LEU A 677 3.42 5.58 -19.23
C LEU A 677 3.64 4.36 -18.35
N THR A 678 4.90 4.02 -18.07
CA THR A 678 5.25 2.81 -17.29
C THR A 678 4.73 2.88 -15.86
N VAL A 679 4.82 4.05 -15.22
CA VAL A 679 4.26 4.28 -13.87
C VAL A 679 2.75 4.23 -13.88
N ALA A 680 2.10 4.89 -14.84
CA ALA A 680 0.65 4.93 -14.92
C ALA A 680 0.05 3.52 -15.08
N VAL A 681 0.59 2.71 -15.99
CA VAL A 681 0.13 1.33 -16.21
C VAL A 681 0.47 0.42 -15.02
N ARG A 682 1.62 0.60 -14.37
CA ARG A 682 1.96 -0.17 -13.16
C ARG A 682 1.02 0.14 -12.00
N ARG A 683 0.57 1.39 -11.86
CA ARG A 683 -0.42 1.79 -10.84
C ARG A 683 -1.83 1.31 -11.18
N LYS A 684 -2.18 1.28 -12.49
CA LYS A 684 -3.49 0.88 -12.98
C LYS A 684 -3.37 -0.16 -14.08
N PRO A 685 -3.05 -1.42 -13.72
CA PRO A 685 -2.82 -2.47 -14.71
C PRO A 685 -4.06 -2.87 -15.50
N TYR A 686 -5.25 -2.56 -14.98
CA TYR A 686 -6.55 -2.70 -15.65
C TYR A 686 -7.06 -1.33 -16.05
N SER A 687 -6.69 -0.89 -17.24
CA SER A 687 -7.00 0.45 -17.73
C SER A 687 -7.17 0.48 -19.23
N VAL A 688 -7.81 1.52 -19.69
CA VAL A 688 -7.75 1.92 -21.10
C VAL A 688 -6.59 2.90 -21.25
N VAL A 689 -5.65 2.60 -22.13
CA VAL A 689 -4.53 3.49 -22.45
C VAL A 689 -4.87 4.22 -23.75
N LEU A 690 -5.09 5.52 -23.67
CA LEU A 690 -5.35 6.37 -24.82
C LEU A 690 -4.06 7.08 -25.23
N LEU A 691 -3.60 6.79 -26.44
CA LEU A 691 -2.50 7.49 -27.12
C LEU A 691 -3.12 8.47 -28.12
N ASP A 692 -3.25 9.73 -27.71
CA ASP A 692 -3.96 10.74 -28.49
C ASP A 692 -3.02 11.43 -29.49
N GLU A 693 -3.49 11.64 -30.73
CA GLU A 693 -2.76 12.29 -31.83
C GLU A 693 -1.42 11.58 -32.17
N VAL A 694 -1.47 10.25 -32.35
CA VAL A 694 -0.27 9.41 -32.49
C VAL A 694 0.61 9.75 -33.70
N GLU A 695 0.05 10.40 -34.72
CA GLU A 695 0.77 10.91 -35.91
C GLU A 695 1.80 11.98 -35.57
N LYS A 696 1.67 12.66 -34.44
CA LYS A 696 2.59 13.73 -34.02
C LYS A 696 3.81 13.21 -33.27
N ALA A 697 3.79 11.96 -32.83
CA ALA A 697 4.90 11.36 -32.10
C ALA A 697 6.11 11.10 -32.99
N HIS A 698 7.32 11.16 -32.39
CA HIS A 698 8.55 10.78 -33.09
C HIS A 698 8.54 9.30 -33.46
N LYS A 699 9.26 8.91 -34.53
CA LYS A 699 9.32 7.53 -35.02
C LYS A 699 9.82 6.53 -33.97
N ASP A 700 10.77 6.93 -33.13
CA ASP A 700 11.30 6.10 -32.07
C ASP A 700 10.24 5.75 -31.01
N VAL A 701 9.25 6.65 -30.80
CA VAL A 701 8.08 6.38 -29.95
C VAL A 701 7.22 5.29 -30.57
N HIS A 702 7.01 5.32 -31.91
CA HIS A 702 6.28 4.25 -32.59
C HIS A 702 6.97 2.90 -32.42
N GLU A 703 8.31 2.86 -32.49
CA GLU A 703 9.07 1.61 -32.33
C GLU A 703 8.97 1.03 -30.92
N LEU A 704 8.88 1.90 -29.90
CA LEU A 704 8.68 1.48 -28.52
C LEU A 704 7.42 0.63 -28.34
N PHE A 705 6.36 0.97 -29.04
CA PHE A 705 5.08 0.27 -28.96
C PHE A 705 5.07 -1.09 -29.65
N PHE A 706 6.03 -1.42 -30.52
CA PHE A 706 6.09 -2.77 -31.12
C PHE A 706 6.18 -3.87 -30.08
N GLN A 707 7.01 -3.65 -29.04
CA GLN A 707 7.13 -4.63 -27.94
C GLN A 707 5.83 -4.76 -27.15
N VAL A 708 5.17 -3.64 -26.91
CA VAL A 708 3.90 -3.63 -26.16
C VAL A 708 2.81 -4.37 -26.92
N PHE A 709 2.69 -4.13 -28.23
CA PHE A 709 1.64 -4.74 -29.06
C PHE A 709 1.86 -6.23 -29.32
N ASP A 710 3.11 -6.70 -29.39
CA ASP A 710 3.44 -8.09 -29.63
C ASP A 710 3.55 -8.94 -28.36
N LYS A 711 4.15 -8.38 -27.30
CA LYS A 711 4.48 -9.14 -26.07
C LYS A 711 3.66 -8.68 -24.86
N GLY A 712 2.86 -7.63 -24.99
CA GLY A 712 2.11 -7.05 -23.88
C GLY A 712 2.99 -6.59 -22.70
N GLN A 713 4.24 -6.24 -22.97
CA GLN A 713 5.23 -5.88 -21.95
C GLN A 713 6.19 -4.80 -22.45
N MET A 714 6.66 -3.97 -21.53
CA MET A 714 7.68 -2.96 -21.75
C MET A 714 8.63 -2.94 -20.54
N GLU A 715 9.93 -2.86 -20.78
CA GLU A 715 10.89 -2.58 -19.71
C GLU A 715 10.94 -1.09 -19.40
N ASP A 716 10.90 -0.73 -18.11
CA ASP A 716 11.14 0.64 -17.69
C ASP A 716 12.65 1.02 -17.72
N GLY A 717 12.99 2.26 -17.35
CA GLY A 717 14.35 2.73 -17.32
C GLY A 717 15.29 1.97 -16.36
N GLU A 718 14.74 1.26 -15.39
CA GLU A 718 15.49 0.42 -14.45
C GLU A 718 15.55 -1.07 -14.87
N GLY A 719 14.99 -1.40 -16.03
CA GLY A 719 14.92 -2.78 -16.54
C GLY A 719 13.84 -3.64 -15.88
N ARG A 720 12.84 -3.02 -15.23
CA ARG A 720 11.67 -3.73 -14.69
C ARG A 720 10.63 -3.91 -15.80
N LEU A 721 10.08 -5.11 -15.89
CA LEU A 721 9.00 -5.41 -16.83
C LEU A 721 7.67 -4.82 -16.34
N VAL A 722 7.06 -3.99 -17.16
CA VAL A 722 5.72 -3.45 -16.96
C VAL A 722 4.74 -4.20 -17.85
N ASN A 723 3.66 -4.71 -17.27
CA ASN A 723 2.70 -5.58 -17.93
C ASN A 723 1.52 -4.80 -18.49
N PHE A 724 1.29 -4.88 -19.80
CA PHE A 724 0.20 -4.25 -20.55
C PHE A 724 -0.87 -5.26 -21.01
N ARG A 725 -0.78 -6.55 -20.65
CA ARG A 725 -1.68 -7.60 -21.13
C ARG A 725 -3.14 -7.37 -20.73
N ASN A 726 -3.36 -6.69 -19.63
CA ASN A 726 -4.69 -6.40 -19.12
C ASN A 726 -5.21 -5.02 -19.54
N THR A 727 -4.52 -4.32 -20.43
CA THR A 727 -4.93 -3.01 -20.94
C THR A 727 -5.62 -3.13 -22.28
N VAL A 728 -6.53 -2.19 -22.55
CA VAL A 728 -7.01 -1.90 -23.91
C VAL A 728 -6.30 -0.65 -24.37
N ILE A 729 -5.58 -0.76 -25.48
CA ILE A 729 -4.82 0.36 -26.04
C ILE A 729 -5.60 0.97 -27.18
N ILE A 730 -5.93 2.25 -27.07
CA ILE A 730 -6.62 3.03 -28.09
C ILE A 730 -5.66 4.11 -28.58
N LEU A 731 -5.45 4.13 -29.89
CA LEU A 731 -4.71 5.18 -30.58
C LEU A 731 -5.70 6.06 -31.33
N THR A 732 -5.55 7.36 -31.29
CA THR A 732 -6.31 8.27 -32.14
C THR A 732 -5.42 8.91 -33.17
N THR A 733 -5.95 9.08 -34.36
CA THR A 733 -5.27 9.77 -35.47
C THR A 733 -6.26 10.54 -36.34
N ASN A 734 -5.78 11.62 -36.92
CA ASN A 734 -6.48 12.37 -37.98
C ASN A 734 -5.93 12.04 -39.37
N VAL A 735 -4.95 11.14 -39.49
CA VAL A 735 -4.40 10.71 -40.77
C VAL A 735 -5.47 9.94 -41.57
N GLY A 736 -5.71 10.34 -42.79
CA GLY A 736 -6.76 9.78 -43.66
C GLY A 736 -8.11 10.46 -43.53
N ASP A 737 -8.22 11.59 -42.79
CA ASP A 737 -9.46 12.35 -42.63
C ASP A 737 -9.95 12.92 -43.95
N ASN A 738 -9.07 13.45 -44.82
CA ASN A 738 -9.42 13.98 -46.14
C ASN A 738 -10.03 12.92 -47.04
N GLU A 739 -9.45 11.70 -47.03
CA GLU A 739 -9.93 10.57 -47.82
C GLU A 739 -11.30 10.10 -47.31
N ILE A 740 -11.49 10.05 -45.99
CA ILE A 740 -12.77 9.69 -45.37
C ILE A 740 -13.82 10.74 -45.67
N MET A 741 -13.49 12.03 -45.50
CA MET A 741 -14.42 13.14 -45.78
C MET A 741 -14.82 13.17 -47.23
N ALA A 742 -13.90 12.93 -48.17
CA ALA A 742 -14.19 12.91 -49.59
C ALA A 742 -15.20 11.84 -50.01
N LEU A 743 -15.15 10.67 -49.32
CA LEU A 743 -16.06 9.55 -49.57
C LEU A 743 -17.41 9.70 -48.86
N CYS A 744 -17.48 10.49 -47.82
CA CYS A 744 -18.69 10.68 -46.99
C CYS A 744 -19.41 11.99 -47.28
N GLN A 745 -19.31 12.56 -48.47
CA GLN A 745 -19.98 13.81 -48.84
C GLN A 745 -21.51 13.67 -48.91
N ASP A 746 -22.00 12.49 -49.24
CA ASP A 746 -23.41 12.17 -49.24
C ASP A 746 -23.82 11.52 -47.92
N GLU A 747 -24.58 12.24 -47.11
CA GLU A 747 -25.03 11.76 -45.80
C GLU A 747 -26.03 10.57 -45.91
N ASP A 748 -26.72 10.44 -47.05
CA ASP A 748 -27.74 9.40 -47.25
C ASP A 748 -27.15 8.09 -47.77
N HIS A 749 -25.94 8.13 -48.38
CA HIS A 749 -25.26 6.97 -48.96
C HIS A 749 -23.83 6.85 -48.43
N LEU A 750 -23.67 6.53 -47.14
CA LEU A 750 -22.35 6.35 -46.55
C LEU A 750 -21.71 5.04 -47.04
N PRO A 751 -20.42 5.05 -47.42
CA PRO A 751 -19.71 3.86 -47.83
C PRO A 751 -19.55 2.88 -46.67
N ASP A 752 -19.32 1.61 -46.96
CA ASP A 752 -19.04 0.60 -45.96
C ASP A 752 -17.66 0.83 -45.29
N VAL A 753 -17.51 0.29 -44.08
CA VAL A 753 -16.31 0.48 -43.25
C VAL A 753 -15.05 0.00 -43.96
N ASP A 754 -15.13 -1.13 -44.68
CA ASP A 754 -13.99 -1.72 -45.38
C ASP A 754 -13.50 -0.80 -46.51
N THR A 755 -14.42 -0.10 -47.21
CA THR A 755 -14.07 0.90 -48.21
C THR A 755 -13.38 2.11 -47.64
N LEU A 756 -13.85 2.61 -46.47
CA LEU A 756 -13.20 3.72 -45.76
C LEU A 756 -11.79 3.31 -45.26
N GLU A 757 -11.65 2.12 -44.71
CA GLU A 757 -10.37 1.64 -44.27
C GLU A 757 -9.38 1.54 -45.41
N LYS A 758 -9.78 0.95 -46.55
CA LYS A 758 -8.94 0.83 -47.73
C LYS A 758 -8.53 2.20 -48.31
N ALA A 759 -9.41 3.20 -48.27
CA ALA A 759 -9.10 4.54 -48.71
C ALA A 759 -8.12 5.29 -47.80
N ALA A 760 -8.25 5.12 -46.48
CA ALA A 760 -7.38 5.77 -45.48
C ALA A 760 -5.99 5.12 -45.39
N ARG A 761 -5.86 3.81 -45.66
CA ARG A 761 -4.60 3.05 -45.52
C ARG A 761 -3.40 3.66 -46.25
N PRO A 762 -3.49 4.13 -47.51
CA PRO A 762 -2.36 4.76 -48.19
C PRO A 762 -1.81 5.99 -47.49
N ALA A 763 -2.68 6.82 -46.93
CA ALA A 763 -2.27 7.98 -46.14
C ALA A 763 -1.59 7.56 -44.85
N MET A 764 -2.11 6.53 -44.20
CA MET A 764 -1.50 5.98 -42.97
C MET A 764 -0.10 5.39 -43.19
N TYR A 765 0.15 4.70 -44.28
CA TYR A 765 1.47 4.17 -44.63
C TYR A 765 2.54 5.23 -44.84
N LYS A 766 2.15 6.49 -45.15
CA LYS A 766 3.11 7.60 -45.24
C LYS A 766 3.59 8.10 -43.92
N VAL A 767 2.82 7.89 -42.86
CA VAL A 767 3.10 8.41 -41.50
C VAL A 767 3.57 7.31 -40.57
N PHE A 768 2.91 6.17 -40.59
CA PHE A 768 3.17 5.07 -39.68
C PHE A 768 3.95 3.92 -40.35
N PRO A 769 4.89 3.27 -39.67
CA PRO A 769 5.53 2.06 -40.14
C PRO A 769 4.50 0.95 -40.43
N ALA A 770 4.66 0.24 -41.55
CA ALA A 770 3.77 -0.87 -41.93
C ALA A 770 3.69 -1.94 -40.83
N ALA A 771 4.80 -2.15 -40.10
CA ALA A 771 4.88 -3.07 -38.96
C ALA A 771 3.96 -2.65 -37.81
N LEU A 772 3.75 -1.37 -37.57
CA LEU A 772 2.82 -0.87 -36.54
C LEU A 772 1.37 -1.11 -36.97
N ILE A 773 1.03 -0.74 -38.20
CA ILE A 773 -0.31 -0.88 -38.77
C ILE A 773 -0.79 -2.33 -38.76
N GLY A 774 0.12 -3.29 -39.05
CA GLY A 774 -0.22 -4.71 -39.06
C GLY A 774 -0.54 -5.32 -37.68
N ARG A 775 -0.29 -4.57 -36.59
CA ARG A 775 -0.47 -5.03 -35.20
C ARG A 775 -1.71 -4.47 -34.51
N MET A 776 -2.44 -3.62 -35.18
CA MET A 776 -3.63 -2.94 -34.64
C MET A 776 -4.85 -3.13 -35.51
N SER A 777 -6.03 -2.98 -34.94
CA SER A 777 -7.28 -2.94 -35.68
C SER A 777 -7.61 -1.48 -36.01
N ILE A 778 -7.70 -1.15 -37.29
CA ILE A 778 -8.07 0.20 -37.72
C ILE A 778 -9.58 0.30 -37.74
N VAL A 779 -10.12 1.34 -37.16
CA VAL A 779 -11.54 1.66 -37.10
C VAL A 779 -11.73 3.08 -37.67
N PRO A 780 -12.14 3.19 -38.93
CA PRO A 780 -12.46 4.49 -39.51
C PRO A 780 -13.75 5.01 -38.88
N TYR A 781 -13.76 6.29 -38.52
CA TYR A 781 -14.90 7.00 -37.94
C TYR A 781 -15.54 7.88 -39.01
N TYR A 782 -16.86 7.79 -39.13
CA TYR A 782 -17.64 8.63 -40.01
C TYR A 782 -17.68 10.08 -39.50
N PRO A 783 -17.77 11.07 -40.43
CA PRO A 783 -18.20 12.41 -40.08
C PRO A 783 -19.56 12.39 -39.40
N LEU A 784 -19.81 13.33 -38.50
CA LEU A 784 -21.10 13.40 -37.80
C LEU A 784 -22.19 13.93 -38.75
N THR A 785 -23.28 13.18 -38.86
CA THR A 785 -24.48 13.60 -39.59
C THR A 785 -25.30 14.61 -38.79
N LYS A 786 -26.19 15.38 -39.41
CA LYS A 786 -27.10 16.27 -38.71
C LYS A 786 -27.94 15.58 -37.65
N LYS A 787 -28.37 14.32 -37.90
CA LYS A 787 -29.10 13.51 -36.90
C LYS A 787 -28.22 13.20 -35.69
N SER A 788 -26.94 12.85 -35.91
CA SER A 788 -25.98 12.61 -34.83
C SER A 788 -25.70 13.86 -34.01
N LEU A 789 -25.55 15.01 -34.65
CA LEU A 789 -25.37 16.32 -33.99
C LEU A 789 -26.55 16.66 -33.09
N ASN A 790 -27.80 16.48 -33.58
CA ASN A 790 -29.00 16.66 -32.76
C ASN A 790 -28.96 15.81 -31.46
N HIS A 791 -28.67 14.55 -31.57
CA HIS A 791 -28.55 13.65 -30.41
C HIS A 791 -27.46 14.11 -29.44
N ILE A 792 -26.29 14.55 -29.93
CA ILE A 792 -25.20 15.06 -29.13
C ILE A 792 -25.60 16.32 -28.36
N ILE A 793 -26.32 17.25 -29.02
CA ILE A 793 -26.87 18.45 -28.40
C ILE A 793 -27.83 18.08 -27.26
N ASP A 794 -28.74 17.14 -27.49
CA ASP A 794 -29.67 16.66 -26.47
C ASP A 794 -28.94 16.07 -25.26
N LEU A 795 -27.92 15.26 -25.47
CA LEU A 795 -27.10 14.70 -24.37
C LEU A 795 -26.36 15.81 -23.59
N LYS A 796 -25.81 16.82 -24.27
CA LYS A 796 -25.10 17.93 -23.62
C LYS A 796 -26.07 18.82 -22.85
N LEU A 797 -27.20 19.19 -23.42
CA LEU A 797 -28.23 19.97 -22.74
C LEU A 797 -28.83 19.21 -21.56
N SER A 798 -29.06 17.90 -21.66
CA SER A 798 -29.55 17.09 -20.56
C SER A 798 -28.58 17.09 -19.38
N LYS A 799 -27.26 17.14 -19.61
CA LYS A 799 -26.27 17.31 -18.54
C LYS A 799 -26.39 18.65 -17.83
N ILE A 800 -26.73 19.72 -18.59
CA ILE A 800 -26.97 21.05 -18.01
C ILE A 800 -28.26 21.04 -17.19
N VAL A 801 -29.35 20.48 -17.72
CA VAL A 801 -30.61 20.30 -16.97
C VAL A 801 -30.35 19.64 -15.61
N LYS A 802 -29.57 18.57 -15.61
CA LYS A 802 -29.21 17.86 -14.36
C LYS A 802 -28.41 18.74 -13.40
N ARG A 803 -27.42 19.50 -13.89
CA ARG A 803 -26.61 20.40 -13.05
C ARG A 803 -27.44 21.56 -12.47
N VAL A 804 -28.31 22.16 -13.28
CA VAL A 804 -29.18 23.23 -12.82
C VAL A 804 -30.13 22.72 -11.73
N LYS A 805 -30.70 21.52 -11.92
CA LYS A 805 -31.54 20.88 -10.92
C LYS A 805 -30.80 20.56 -9.63
N GLU A 806 -29.57 20.06 -9.71
CA GLU A 806 -28.76 19.69 -8.55
C GLU A 806 -28.27 20.90 -7.76
N ASN A 807 -27.82 21.98 -8.44
CA ASN A 807 -27.20 23.13 -7.80
C ASN A 807 -28.20 24.20 -7.35
N TYR A 808 -29.23 24.45 -8.17
CA TYR A 808 -30.19 25.53 -7.96
C TYR A 808 -31.60 25.06 -7.65
N GLN A 809 -31.86 23.72 -7.71
CA GLN A 809 -33.19 23.12 -7.60
C GLN A 809 -34.21 23.69 -8.60
N ALA A 810 -33.72 24.30 -9.70
CA ALA A 810 -34.54 24.90 -10.76
C ALA A 810 -34.77 23.93 -11.92
N THR A 811 -35.88 24.12 -12.63
CA THR A 811 -36.20 23.37 -13.82
C THR A 811 -35.60 24.10 -15.03
N PHE A 812 -34.83 23.41 -15.87
CA PHE A 812 -34.30 23.97 -17.12
C PHE A 812 -34.96 23.31 -18.30
N VAL A 813 -35.58 24.12 -19.17
CA VAL A 813 -36.29 23.67 -20.38
C VAL A 813 -35.65 24.38 -21.58
N PHE A 814 -35.47 23.68 -22.69
CA PHE A 814 -34.95 24.23 -23.94
C PHE A 814 -35.86 23.90 -25.10
N THR A 815 -36.02 24.86 -26.01
CA THR A 815 -36.92 24.76 -27.12
C THR A 815 -36.28 24.08 -28.36
N GLN A 816 -37.12 23.70 -29.35
CA GLN A 816 -36.58 23.16 -30.59
C GLN A 816 -35.82 24.23 -31.39
N ALA A 817 -36.28 25.52 -31.33
CA ALA A 817 -35.61 26.63 -32.00
C ALA A 817 -34.17 26.85 -31.48
N LEU A 818 -33.91 26.64 -30.16
CA LEU A 818 -32.55 26.67 -29.60
C LEU A 818 -31.65 25.58 -30.22
N ARG A 819 -32.18 24.36 -30.38
CA ARG A 819 -31.43 23.26 -31.00
C ARG A 819 -31.08 23.58 -32.46
N ASP A 820 -32.07 24.03 -33.22
CA ASP A 820 -31.90 24.36 -34.65
C ASP A 820 -30.86 25.48 -34.83
N GLU A 821 -30.87 26.45 -33.94
CA GLU A 821 -29.87 27.53 -33.95
C GLU A 821 -28.48 27.05 -33.63
N ILE A 822 -28.30 26.18 -32.62
CA ILE A 822 -26.99 25.58 -32.30
C ILE A 822 -26.47 24.79 -33.52
N ILE A 823 -27.32 24.05 -34.19
CA ILE A 823 -26.95 23.30 -35.40
C ILE A 823 -26.59 24.27 -36.54
N SER A 824 -27.36 25.35 -36.72
CA SER A 824 -27.09 26.34 -37.78
C SER A 824 -25.71 27.00 -37.62
N ARG A 825 -25.28 27.22 -36.38
CA ARG A 825 -23.94 27.75 -36.07
C ARG A 825 -22.83 26.70 -36.24
N CYS A 826 -23.17 25.41 -36.26
CA CYS A 826 -22.23 24.32 -36.51
C CYS A 826 -21.93 24.14 -38.03
N ASN A 827 -21.68 25.24 -38.76
CA ASN A 827 -21.50 25.25 -40.19
C ASN A 827 -20.24 24.54 -40.73
N ASN A 828 -19.34 24.10 -39.86
CA ASN A 828 -18.10 23.43 -40.25
C ASN A 828 -18.11 21.98 -39.81
N ILE A 829 -18.52 21.08 -40.72
CA ILE A 829 -18.57 19.61 -40.48
C ILE A 829 -17.21 19.07 -40.01
N ALA A 830 -16.10 19.71 -40.40
CA ALA A 830 -14.75 19.30 -39.99
C ALA A 830 -14.44 19.49 -38.49
N SER A 831 -15.19 20.33 -37.77
CA SER A 831 -14.97 20.60 -36.32
C SER A 831 -15.81 19.71 -35.40
N GLY A 832 -16.82 19.02 -35.96
CA GLY A 832 -17.66 18.04 -35.25
C GLY A 832 -18.29 18.55 -33.94
N ALA A 833 -18.40 17.69 -32.96
CA ALA A 833 -19.01 17.98 -31.65
C ALA A 833 -18.23 19.01 -30.79
N ARG A 834 -16.96 19.32 -31.09
CA ARG A 834 -16.19 20.37 -30.37
C ARG A 834 -16.81 21.76 -30.53
N MET A 835 -17.43 22.04 -31.71
CA MET A 835 -18.11 23.30 -31.95
C MET A 835 -19.36 23.46 -31.07
N ILE A 836 -20.10 22.36 -30.84
CA ILE A 836 -21.24 22.34 -29.93
C ILE A 836 -20.80 22.69 -28.51
N ASP A 837 -19.70 22.10 -28.06
CA ASP A 837 -19.15 22.40 -26.73
C ASP A 837 -18.73 23.88 -26.63
N ALA A 838 -18.12 24.43 -27.67
CA ALA A 838 -17.70 25.82 -27.70
C ALA A 838 -18.92 26.77 -27.66
N ILE A 839 -19.98 26.53 -28.45
CA ILE A 839 -21.20 27.33 -28.45
C ILE A 839 -21.88 27.26 -27.07
N ILE A 840 -22.02 26.07 -26.51
CA ILE A 840 -22.62 25.90 -25.18
C ILE A 840 -21.80 26.62 -24.09
N SER A 841 -20.47 26.46 -24.09
CA SER A 841 -19.61 27.00 -23.04
C SER A 841 -19.35 28.50 -23.16
N ASN A 842 -19.28 29.03 -24.38
CA ASN A 842 -18.91 30.42 -24.61
C ASN A 842 -20.10 31.35 -24.77
N ASP A 843 -21.22 30.84 -25.35
CA ASP A 843 -22.37 31.68 -25.66
C ASP A 843 -23.52 31.42 -24.67
N LEU A 844 -23.90 30.14 -24.44
CA LEU A 844 -25.11 29.79 -23.67
C LEU A 844 -24.91 29.81 -22.15
N LEU A 845 -23.86 29.14 -21.63
CA LEU A 845 -23.64 29.02 -20.18
C LEU A 845 -23.29 30.36 -19.51
N PRO A 846 -22.45 31.25 -20.07
CA PRO A 846 -22.14 32.53 -19.43
C PRO A 846 -23.36 33.42 -19.18
N GLU A 847 -24.26 33.53 -20.18
CA GLU A 847 -25.48 34.34 -20.06
C GLU A 847 -26.41 33.79 -19.00
N ILE A 848 -26.64 32.47 -18.98
CA ILE A 848 -27.45 31.82 -17.95
C ILE A 848 -26.81 31.99 -16.57
N SER A 849 -25.51 31.84 -16.46
CA SER A 849 -24.80 31.95 -15.18
C SER A 849 -24.84 33.35 -14.61
N SER A 850 -24.71 34.39 -15.47
CA SER A 850 -24.81 35.78 -15.05
C SER A 850 -26.18 36.09 -14.45
N GLU A 851 -27.26 35.65 -15.12
CA GLU A 851 -28.62 35.85 -14.67
C GLU A 851 -28.91 35.11 -13.35
N PHE A 852 -28.43 33.84 -13.20
CA PHE A 852 -28.55 33.11 -11.94
C PHE A 852 -27.87 33.86 -10.78
N LEU A 853 -26.66 34.38 -11.02
CA LEU A 853 -25.90 35.13 -10.00
C LEU A 853 -26.59 36.46 -9.67
N GLU A 854 -27.07 37.21 -10.69
CA GLU A 854 -27.77 38.49 -10.48
C GLU A 854 -29.06 38.29 -9.68
N LYS A 855 -29.88 37.30 -10.02
CA LYS A 855 -31.10 36.97 -9.27
C LYS A 855 -30.81 36.53 -7.85
N THR A 856 -29.77 35.71 -7.66
CA THR A 856 -29.33 35.31 -6.31
C THR A 856 -28.85 36.50 -5.48
N MET A 857 -28.09 37.44 -6.09
CA MET A 857 -27.68 38.67 -5.40
C MET A 857 -28.89 39.56 -5.03
N ASN A 858 -29.94 39.56 -5.84
CA ASN A 858 -31.17 40.29 -5.58
C ASN A 858 -32.17 39.57 -4.66
N GLY A 859 -31.73 38.45 -4.00
CA GLY A 859 -32.54 37.67 -3.07
C GLY A 859 -33.72 36.96 -3.75
N ARG A 860 -33.58 36.60 -5.05
CA ARG A 860 -34.61 35.87 -5.79
C ARG A 860 -34.17 34.47 -6.11
N LYS A 861 -35.00 33.51 -5.78
CA LYS A 861 -34.76 32.10 -6.13
C LYS A 861 -35.34 31.77 -7.49
N VAL A 862 -34.51 31.30 -8.41
CA VAL A 862 -34.94 30.85 -9.73
C VAL A 862 -35.64 29.50 -9.62
N ILE A 863 -36.85 29.38 -10.14
CA ILE A 863 -37.65 28.14 -10.14
C ILE A 863 -37.52 27.43 -11.49
N SER A 864 -37.66 28.20 -12.56
CA SER A 864 -37.55 27.68 -13.93
C SER A 864 -36.76 28.61 -14.86
N VAL A 865 -36.10 28.00 -15.83
CA VAL A 865 -35.39 28.68 -16.92
C VAL A 865 -35.82 28.03 -18.23
N GLU A 866 -36.36 28.82 -19.13
CA GLU A 866 -36.62 28.42 -20.52
C GLU A 866 -35.60 29.12 -21.44
N ALA A 867 -34.82 28.31 -22.16
CA ALA A 867 -33.89 28.81 -23.16
C ALA A 867 -34.45 28.61 -24.56
N ASP A 868 -34.53 29.69 -25.34
CA ASP A 868 -35.08 29.74 -26.69
C ASP A 868 -34.11 30.47 -27.63
N SER A 869 -34.43 30.47 -28.93
CA SER A 869 -33.74 31.28 -29.95
C SER A 869 -34.72 32.10 -30.74
N VAL A 870 -34.48 33.42 -30.81
CA VAL A 870 -35.26 34.39 -31.61
C VAL A 870 -34.31 35.20 -32.46
N ASP A 871 -34.57 35.26 -33.77
CA ASP A 871 -33.74 36.00 -34.74
C ASP A 871 -32.22 35.69 -34.63
N GLY A 872 -31.88 34.44 -34.42
CA GLY A 872 -30.47 33.97 -34.32
C GLY A 872 -29.76 34.37 -33.02
N LYS A 873 -30.49 34.87 -32.01
CA LYS A 873 -29.93 35.15 -30.67
C LYS A 873 -30.56 34.24 -29.64
N PHE A 874 -29.75 33.82 -28.66
CA PHE A 874 -30.25 33.08 -27.53
C PHE A 874 -31.02 33.99 -26.59
N VAL A 875 -32.21 33.57 -26.16
CA VAL A 875 -33.11 34.31 -25.29
C VAL A 875 -33.49 33.41 -24.13
N TYR A 876 -33.47 33.97 -22.91
CA TYR A 876 -33.78 33.22 -21.73
C TYR A 876 -34.95 33.84 -20.97
N LYS A 877 -35.90 33.02 -20.56
CA LYS A 877 -36.99 33.41 -19.67
C LYS A 877 -36.78 32.74 -18.30
N PHE A 878 -36.71 33.56 -17.29
CA PHE A 878 -36.53 33.10 -15.91
C PHE A 878 -37.81 33.32 -15.13
N GLU A 879 -38.32 32.30 -14.48
CA GLU A 879 -39.32 32.39 -13.45
C GLU A 879 -38.63 32.33 -12.10
N ASP A 880 -38.83 33.33 -11.28
CA ASP A 880 -38.24 33.48 -9.98
C ASP A 880 -39.25 33.86 -8.88
N GLU A 881 -39.00 33.43 -7.65
CA GLU A 881 -39.76 33.86 -6.49
C GLU A 881 -38.83 34.66 -5.55
N PRO A 882 -39.37 35.69 -4.84
CA PRO A 882 -38.61 36.35 -3.81
C PRO A 882 -38.29 35.35 -2.72
N VAL A 883 -37.06 35.30 -2.28
CA VAL A 883 -36.69 34.59 -1.03
C VAL A 883 -37.30 35.46 0.07
N ASP A 884 -38.29 34.93 0.83
CA ASP A 884 -38.92 35.61 1.93
C ASP A 884 -37.88 35.98 3.00
N GLY A 885 -37.50 37.29 3.06
CA GLY A 885 -36.62 37.89 4.01
C GLY A 885 -36.11 39.26 3.50
N PRO A 886 -36.16 40.34 4.29
CA PRO A 886 -35.67 41.64 3.88
C PRO A 886 -34.15 41.64 3.67
N ILE A 887 -33.68 41.94 2.47
CA ILE A 887 -32.32 42.30 2.18
C ILE A 887 -32.16 43.79 2.56
N GLU A 888 -31.55 44.09 3.71
CA GLU A 888 -31.06 45.47 3.96
C GLU A 888 -29.94 45.79 2.97
N LYS A 889 -30.17 46.84 2.22
CA LYS A 889 -29.17 47.43 1.32
C LYS A 889 -28.18 48.18 2.19
N GLU A 890 -26.92 47.81 2.19
CA GLU A 890 -25.77 48.66 2.35
C GLU A 890 -24.87 48.61 1.09
#